data_d2b300395b138e9a3cc29741cf6df83c
#
_entry.id   d2b300395b138e9a3cc29741cf6df83c
#
_cell.length_a   1.000
_cell.length_b   1.000
_cell.length_c   1.000
_cell.angle_alpha   90.00
_cell.angle_beta   90.00
_cell.angle_gamma   90.00
#
_symmetry.space_group_name_H-M   'P 1'
#
loop_
_entity.id
_entity.type
_entity.pdbx_description
1 polymer ?
#
loop_
_entity_poly.entity_id
_entity_poly.type
_entity_poly.pdbx_seq_one_letter_code
_entity_poly.pdbx_strand_id
1 'polypeptide(L)'
;MTVRQNARLGIDDVRPSIAGGTIPAKAVVGEVIPVFALIWREGHDALSATLNVRGPKDSPSAAKTKKITMQHSPSDPDQVNAVFVPDAIGTWTFRIDAWSDPMATWRHAVTAKIDAGQSPEELANDLESGARLFERAAQGAPKAHRPMLLDVAECLRSEDKELRARVAPGLSRDVLQLLELHPVRDLLTRGKTYKVAVERSKALVSSWYEFFPRSTGGWDDHGNPVHGTLKTAARELERAARMGFDTVYFPPIHPIGEVNRKGRNNTLTPEPHDVGSPWAIGSAAGGHDAIHPDLGTLKDFDALIKKANQLGIEIALDLALQCAPDHPWASEHPEWFTVLPDGTIAYAENPPKKYQDIYPLNFDNDPDGIYAEILRVVMFWVKHGVKTFRVDNPHTKPANFWDWLIESVHATHPEVIFLAEAFTRRPRLYGLAMAGFSQNYTYFTWQTSKWELEQFGKEISRMADVSRPNLFVNTPDILHASLQHGGRAMFAIRAVLASTMSPLWGMYSGYELYEHQAVAPGSEEYLDSEKYELRPRDYDAALASGDSLEPFIARLNQIRSTNSALQQLRNIHFHAVDNDNIIAYSKVNALTGNAVLVVVNLDPNNAQESAVHLNLHALGLDGRDHFEVHDEVTGATYTWGEHNFVRLEPWSNVAHIFVLPTVPSAAREQLAWRQVDTYNA
;
A
#
# COMPACT_ATOMS: atom_id res chain seq x y z
N MET A 1 47.36 -16.35 7.81
CA MET A 1 45.89 -16.26 7.74
C MET A 1 45.44 -15.13 8.65
N THR A 2 45.00 -14.03 8.11
CA THR A 2 44.39 -12.94 8.90
C THR A 2 43.07 -13.46 9.45
N VAL A 3 42.97 -13.57 10.75
CA VAL A 3 41.69 -13.87 11.40
C VAL A 3 40.69 -12.80 10.99
N ARG A 4 39.65 -13.16 10.21
CA ARG A 4 38.57 -12.22 9.92
C ARG A 4 38.00 -11.82 11.29
N GLN A 5 38.05 -10.54 11.62
CA GLN A 5 37.30 -9.99 12.75
C GLN A 5 35.81 -10.08 12.38
N ASN A 6 35.21 -11.24 12.59
CA ASN A 6 33.76 -11.36 12.52
C ASN A 6 33.17 -10.54 13.66
N ALA A 7 32.04 -9.90 13.40
CA ALA A 7 31.23 -9.30 14.45
C ALA A 7 30.94 -10.33 15.56
N ARG A 8 30.99 -9.89 16.85
CA ARG A 8 30.80 -10.80 17.99
C ARG A 8 29.34 -11.22 18.16
N LEU A 9 28.39 -10.41 17.71
CA LEU A 9 26.96 -10.70 17.75
C LEU A 9 26.45 -10.99 16.35
N GLY A 10 25.57 -11.98 16.22
CA GLY A 10 24.74 -12.18 15.04
C GLY A 10 23.62 -11.13 15.01
N ILE A 11 23.33 -10.61 13.82
CA ILE A 11 22.17 -9.75 13.54
C ILE A 11 21.55 -10.31 12.27
N ASP A 12 20.52 -11.10 12.40
CA ASP A 12 19.94 -11.90 11.32
C ASP A 12 18.47 -11.53 11.09
N ASP A 13 17.88 -12.01 10.02
CA ASP A 13 16.48 -11.80 9.58
C ASP A 13 16.01 -10.35 9.76
N VAL A 14 16.83 -9.39 9.36
CA VAL A 14 16.47 -7.96 9.44
C VAL A 14 15.35 -7.64 8.45
N ARG A 15 14.27 -7.05 8.96
CA ARG A 15 13.14 -6.56 8.12
C ARG A 15 12.79 -5.10 8.47
N PRO A 16 12.33 -4.33 7.46
CA PRO A 16 12.12 -4.71 6.06
C PRO A 16 13.46 -4.90 5.32
N SER A 17 13.56 -5.96 4.51
CA SER A 17 14.74 -6.26 3.69
C SER A 17 14.33 -6.95 2.39
N ILE A 18 14.47 -6.26 1.26
CA ILE A 18 14.11 -6.77 -0.05
C ILE A 18 15.38 -7.20 -0.78
N ALA A 19 15.36 -8.42 -1.35
CA ALA A 19 16.51 -9.01 -2.03
C ALA A 19 17.84 -8.88 -1.23
N GLY A 20 17.79 -9.24 0.07
CA GLY A 20 18.92 -9.10 0.98
C GLY A 20 19.36 -7.64 1.21
N GLY A 21 18.45 -6.67 1.04
CA GLY A 21 18.69 -5.24 1.23
C GLY A 21 19.40 -4.54 0.06
N THR A 22 19.38 -5.14 -1.13
CA THR A 22 19.87 -4.50 -2.36
C THR A 22 18.81 -3.58 -2.97
N ILE A 23 17.53 -3.92 -2.79
CA ILE A 23 16.39 -3.12 -3.24
C ILE A 23 15.81 -2.38 -2.03
N PRO A 24 15.48 -1.09 -2.14
CA PRO A 24 14.81 -0.35 -1.09
C PRO A 24 13.43 -0.93 -0.77
N ALA A 25 13.09 -1.05 0.50
CA ALA A 25 11.70 -1.30 0.89
C ALA A 25 10.83 -0.07 0.61
N LYS A 26 9.53 -0.27 0.35
CA LYS A 26 8.60 0.82 0.07
C LYS A 26 7.94 1.33 1.35
N ALA A 27 7.74 2.64 1.42
CA ALA A 27 6.93 3.29 2.42
C ALA A 27 6.38 4.63 1.90
N VAL A 28 5.47 5.24 2.65
CA VAL A 28 5.02 6.61 2.41
C VAL A 28 5.23 7.49 3.64
N VAL A 29 5.20 8.80 3.43
CA VAL A 29 5.24 9.78 4.53
C VAL A 29 4.08 9.52 5.51
N GLY A 30 4.41 9.44 6.81
CA GLY A 30 3.44 9.19 7.88
C GLY A 30 3.07 7.71 8.09
N GLU A 31 3.61 6.78 7.31
CA GLU A 31 3.40 5.34 7.52
C GLU A 31 4.22 4.84 8.71
N VAL A 32 3.61 3.96 9.52
CA VAL A 32 4.33 3.25 10.59
C VAL A 32 5.11 2.10 9.98
N ILE A 33 6.43 2.17 10.07
CA ILE A 33 7.31 1.12 9.53
C ILE A 33 7.82 0.29 10.71
N PRO A 34 7.37 -0.97 10.86
CA PRO A 34 7.94 -1.89 11.81
C PRO A 34 9.30 -2.38 11.33
N VAL A 35 10.25 -2.44 12.25
CA VAL A 35 11.60 -2.98 12.03
C VAL A 35 11.87 -4.05 13.07
N PHE A 36 12.31 -5.23 12.64
CA PHE A 36 12.76 -6.26 13.55
C PHE A 36 14.06 -6.91 13.09
N ALA A 37 14.71 -7.62 14.01
CA ALA A 37 15.84 -8.50 13.74
C ALA A 37 15.93 -9.59 14.80
N LEU A 38 16.60 -10.67 14.47
CA LEU A 38 17.09 -11.65 15.43
C LEU A 38 18.50 -11.25 15.84
N ILE A 39 18.76 -11.14 17.15
CA ILE A 39 20.08 -10.85 17.70
C ILE A 39 20.52 -11.98 18.62
N TRP A 40 21.74 -12.45 18.45
CA TRP A 40 22.22 -13.59 19.24
C TRP A 40 23.75 -13.57 19.43
N ARG A 41 24.20 -14.25 20.45
CA ARG A 41 25.60 -14.62 20.70
C ARG A 41 25.68 -15.88 21.58
N GLU A 42 26.86 -16.40 21.75
CA GLU A 42 27.14 -17.48 22.70
C GLU A 42 26.92 -17.03 24.16
N GLY A 43 26.48 -17.95 25.02
CA GLY A 43 26.29 -17.72 26.46
C GLY A 43 24.86 -17.30 26.81
N HIS A 44 24.70 -16.76 28.04
CA HIS A 44 23.40 -16.38 28.62
C HIS A 44 23.31 -14.88 28.94
N ASP A 45 24.25 -14.08 28.44
CA ASP A 45 24.26 -12.65 28.67
C ASP A 45 23.07 -11.98 27.94
N ALA A 46 22.51 -10.99 28.59
CA ALA A 46 21.48 -10.17 27.99
C ALA A 46 22.04 -9.38 26.80
N LEU A 47 21.25 -9.29 25.73
CA LEU A 47 21.55 -8.51 24.55
C LEU A 47 20.58 -7.35 24.44
N SER A 48 20.99 -6.29 23.79
CA SER A 48 20.13 -5.16 23.46
C SER A 48 20.49 -4.60 22.08
N ALA A 49 19.57 -3.86 21.46
CA ALA A 49 19.78 -3.27 20.16
C ALA A 49 19.24 -1.83 20.06
N THR A 50 19.83 -1.08 19.13
CA THR A 50 19.38 0.26 18.76
C THR A 50 19.12 0.32 17.27
N LEU A 51 17.94 0.75 16.89
CA LEU A 51 17.60 1.15 15.53
C LEU A 51 18.11 2.57 15.29
N ASN A 52 18.99 2.72 14.32
CA ASN A 52 19.52 4.02 13.88
C ASN A 52 18.84 4.38 12.57
N VAL A 53 18.05 5.45 12.54
CA VAL A 53 17.28 5.90 11.36
C VAL A 53 17.80 7.25 10.88
N ARG A 54 17.93 7.44 9.58
CA ARG A 54 18.34 8.70 8.97
C ARG A 54 17.47 9.00 7.75
N GLY A 55 16.91 10.21 7.71
CA GLY A 55 16.13 10.74 6.59
C GLY A 55 16.99 11.26 5.43
N PRO A 56 16.36 11.59 4.29
CA PRO A 56 17.00 12.24 3.15
C PRO A 56 17.58 13.61 3.54
N LYS A 57 18.54 14.11 2.75
CA LYS A 57 19.34 15.31 3.10
C LYS A 57 18.48 16.55 3.41
N ASP A 58 17.34 16.69 2.77
CA ASP A 58 16.46 17.86 2.85
C ASP A 58 15.31 17.67 3.84
N SER A 59 15.32 16.60 4.62
CA SER A 59 14.30 16.35 5.66
C SER A 59 14.68 16.98 7.00
N PRO A 60 13.72 17.34 7.84
CA PRO A 60 13.97 17.72 9.25
C PRO A 60 14.78 16.66 10.01
N SER A 61 14.60 15.39 9.65
CA SER A 61 15.30 14.23 10.22
C SER A 61 16.71 13.99 9.65
N ALA A 62 17.16 14.79 8.67
CA ALA A 62 18.51 14.65 8.07
C ALA A 62 19.64 15.06 9.01
N ALA A 63 19.41 16.05 9.87
CA ALA A 63 20.44 16.70 10.68
C ALA A 63 21.05 15.76 11.74
N LYS A 64 20.29 14.78 12.25
CA LYS A 64 20.76 13.81 13.26
C LYS A 64 20.18 12.43 13.01
N THR A 65 21.01 11.40 13.14
CA THR A 65 20.53 10.02 13.19
C THR A 65 19.61 9.87 14.42
N LYS A 66 18.36 9.53 14.20
CA LYS A 66 17.42 9.17 15.26
C LYS A 66 17.81 7.79 15.78
N LYS A 67 17.98 7.67 17.10
CA LYS A 67 18.27 6.41 17.77
C LYS A 67 17.03 5.98 18.53
N ILE A 68 16.59 4.77 18.28
CA ILE A 68 15.41 4.17 18.91
C ILE A 68 15.86 2.87 19.59
N THR A 69 15.65 2.75 20.88
CA THR A 69 15.88 1.48 21.61
C THR A 69 14.92 0.44 21.10
N MET A 70 15.43 -0.73 20.72
CA MET A 70 14.59 -1.85 20.28
C MET A 70 14.13 -2.65 21.50
N GLN A 71 12.91 -3.15 21.45
CA GLN A 71 12.30 -3.94 22.53
C GLN A 71 12.32 -5.42 22.13
N HIS A 72 12.59 -6.29 23.11
CA HIS A 72 12.49 -7.75 22.91
C HIS A 72 11.04 -8.19 22.74
N SER A 73 10.80 -9.16 21.86
CA SER A 73 9.49 -9.79 21.74
C SER A 73 9.17 -10.60 23.00
N PRO A 74 7.95 -10.51 23.53
CA PRO A 74 7.54 -11.38 24.64
C PRO A 74 7.53 -12.87 24.29
N SER A 75 7.32 -13.20 23.02
CA SER A 75 7.24 -14.58 22.50
C SER A 75 8.58 -15.17 22.07
N ASP A 76 9.57 -14.30 21.74
CA ASP A 76 10.89 -14.70 21.29
C ASP A 76 11.96 -13.74 21.85
N PRO A 77 12.75 -14.16 22.84
CA PRO A 77 13.75 -13.30 23.48
C PRO A 77 14.90 -12.88 22.55
N ASP A 78 15.14 -13.60 21.45
CA ASP A 78 16.16 -13.25 20.46
C ASP A 78 15.65 -12.22 19.44
N GLN A 79 14.33 -12.04 19.32
CA GLN A 79 13.72 -11.05 18.44
C GLN A 79 13.65 -9.68 19.10
N VAL A 80 14.16 -8.66 18.40
CA VAL A 80 14.07 -7.25 18.80
C VAL A 80 13.27 -6.45 17.78
N ASN A 81 12.41 -5.55 18.28
CA ASN A 81 11.44 -4.78 17.50
C ASN A 81 11.54 -3.28 17.78
N ALA A 82 11.30 -2.48 16.78
CA ALA A 82 11.09 -1.03 16.88
C ALA A 82 10.23 -0.53 15.72
N VAL A 83 9.76 0.69 15.83
CA VAL A 83 9.03 1.36 14.74
C VAL A 83 9.64 2.73 14.44
N PHE A 84 9.57 3.16 13.19
CA PHE A 84 9.82 4.54 12.83
C PHE A 84 8.77 5.05 11.84
N VAL A 85 8.61 6.37 11.79
CA VAL A 85 7.67 7.05 10.90
C VAL A 85 8.46 8.08 10.10
N PRO A 86 8.50 7.96 8.76
CA PRO A 86 9.17 8.94 7.91
C PRO A 86 8.34 10.22 7.81
N ASP A 87 9.03 11.37 7.84
CA ASP A 87 8.43 12.71 7.78
C ASP A 87 8.64 13.44 6.45
N ALA A 88 9.36 12.81 5.49
CA ALA A 88 9.66 13.41 4.20
C ALA A 88 9.81 12.36 3.10
N ILE A 89 9.52 12.76 1.86
CA ILE A 89 9.75 11.96 0.64
C ILE A 89 11.26 11.80 0.41
N GLY A 90 11.66 10.65 -0.11
CA GLY A 90 13.04 10.36 -0.52
C GLY A 90 13.61 9.10 0.11
N THR A 91 14.90 8.88 -0.07
CA THR A 91 15.56 7.67 0.43
C THR A 91 15.93 7.81 1.90
N TRP A 92 15.29 7.01 2.72
CA TRP A 92 15.62 6.81 4.13
C TRP A 92 16.57 5.63 4.28
N THR A 93 17.33 5.64 5.37
CA THR A 93 18.20 4.52 5.72
C THR A 93 18.00 4.14 7.18
N PHE A 94 18.08 2.84 7.46
CA PHE A 94 18.15 2.36 8.82
C PHE A 94 19.23 1.30 8.99
N ARG A 95 19.71 1.16 10.24
CA ARG A 95 20.71 0.18 10.65
C ARG A 95 20.44 -0.24 12.09
N ILE A 96 20.59 -1.52 12.36
CA ILE A 96 20.49 -2.07 13.70
C ILE A 96 21.91 -2.24 14.25
N ASP A 97 22.17 -1.68 15.42
CA ASP A 97 23.39 -1.87 16.17
C ASP A 97 23.03 -2.71 17.43
N ALA A 98 23.64 -3.89 17.58
CA ALA A 98 23.42 -4.78 18.71
C ALA A 98 24.63 -4.81 19.64
N TRP A 99 24.42 -5.04 20.92
CA TRP A 99 25.50 -5.15 21.93
C TRP A 99 25.14 -6.10 23.05
N SER A 100 26.16 -6.61 23.75
CA SER A 100 25.98 -7.28 25.02
C SER A 100 25.66 -6.22 26.08
N ASP A 101 24.57 -6.43 26.84
CA ASP A 101 24.10 -5.51 27.89
C ASP A 101 24.53 -5.99 29.28
N PRO A 102 25.69 -5.53 29.77
CA PRO A 102 26.18 -5.99 31.07
C PRO A 102 25.32 -5.53 32.25
N MET A 103 24.58 -4.40 32.09
CA MET A 103 23.67 -3.93 33.14
C MET A 103 22.44 -4.81 33.25
N ALA A 104 21.85 -5.19 32.12
CA ALA A 104 20.71 -6.11 32.08
C ALA A 104 21.12 -7.52 32.57
N THR A 105 22.28 -8.02 32.17
CA THR A 105 22.85 -9.27 32.60
C THR A 105 23.05 -9.29 34.15
N TRP A 106 23.69 -8.24 34.68
CA TRP A 106 23.89 -8.09 36.13
C TRP A 106 22.55 -8.04 36.89
N ARG A 107 21.63 -7.22 36.44
CA ARG A 107 20.32 -7.05 37.06
C ARG A 107 19.56 -8.39 37.14
N HIS A 108 19.54 -9.14 36.03
CA HIS A 108 18.89 -10.44 35.98
C HIS A 108 19.54 -11.41 36.98
N ALA A 109 20.88 -11.52 36.97
CA ALA A 109 21.62 -12.42 37.80
C ALA A 109 21.46 -12.10 39.29
N VAL A 110 21.62 -10.82 39.71
CA VAL A 110 21.52 -10.44 41.13
C VAL A 110 20.10 -10.63 41.66
N THR A 111 19.07 -10.32 40.86
CA THR A 111 17.68 -10.53 41.25
C THR A 111 17.37 -12.01 41.44
N ALA A 112 17.73 -12.85 40.46
CA ALA A 112 17.52 -14.31 40.54
C ALA A 112 18.23 -14.96 41.75
N LYS A 113 19.45 -14.52 42.04
CA LYS A 113 20.23 -15.05 43.21
C LYS A 113 19.62 -14.59 44.54
N ILE A 114 19.16 -13.36 44.66
CA ILE A 114 18.45 -12.86 45.84
C ILE A 114 17.15 -13.64 46.08
N ASP A 115 16.40 -13.89 45.03
CA ASP A 115 15.13 -14.63 45.11
C ASP A 115 15.35 -16.10 45.42
N ALA A 116 16.51 -16.66 45.05
CA ALA A 116 16.97 -17.98 45.47
C ALA A 116 17.50 -18.04 46.91
N GLY A 117 17.52 -16.92 47.65
CA GLY A 117 17.92 -16.86 49.07
C GLY A 117 19.42 -16.88 49.32
N GLN A 118 20.25 -16.51 48.31
CA GLN A 118 21.71 -16.43 48.51
C GLN A 118 22.07 -15.29 49.47
N SER A 119 23.12 -15.52 50.25
CA SER A 119 23.58 -14.58 51.27
C SER A 119 24.38 -13.40 50.69
N PRO A 120 24.57 -12.30 51.46
CA PRO A 120 25.42 -11.20 51.03
C PRO A 120 26.87 -11.60 50.71
N GLU A 121 27.41 -12.59 51.44
CA GLU A 121 28.75 -13.10 51.23
C GLU A 121 28.86 -13.88 49.92
N GLU A 122 27.84 -14.66 49.57
CA GLU A 122 27.76 -15.38 48.30
C GLU A 122 27.64 -14.42 47.11
N LEU A 123 26.99 -13.25 47.31
CA LEU A 123 26.81 -12.22 46.30
C LEU A 123 27.89 -11.12 46.28
N ALA A 124 28.93 -11.21 47.11
CA ALA A 124 29.93 -10.16 47.22
C ALA A 124 30.53 -9.74 45.86
N ASN A 125 30.86 -10.71 45.00
CA ASN A 125 31.38 -10.43 43.65
C ASN A 125 30.33 -9.81 42.74
N ASP A 126 29.06 -10.21 42.84
CA ASP A 126 27.96 -9.64 42.05
C ASP A 126 27.69 -8.17 42.42
N LEU A 127 27.73 -7.85 43.73
CA LEU A 127 27.55 -6.51 44.27
C LEU A 127 28.69 -5.58 43.84
N GLU A 128 29.95 -6.03 43.94
CA GLU A 128 31.11 -5.24 43.49
C GLU A 128 31.10 -5.08 41.94
N SER A 129 30.75 -6.14 41.19
CA SER A 129 30.61 -6.04 39.75
C SER A 129 29.53 -5.05 39.36
N GLY A 130 28.39 -5.03 40.04
CA GLY A 130 27.35 -4.03 39.86
C GLY A 130 27.84 -2.61 40.18
N ALA A 131 28.54 -2.40 41.28
CA ALA A 131 29.10 -1.11 41.65
C ALA A 131 30.01 -0.54 40.55
N ARG A 132 30.92 -1.39 40.03
CA ARG A 132 31.81 -0.98 38.89
C ARG A 132 31.04 -0.68 37.61
N LEU A 133 29.98 -1.42 37.34
CA LEU A 133 29.12 -1.15 36.17
C LEU A 133 28.39 0.22 36.31
N PHE A 134 27.90 0.56 37.51
CA PHE A 134 27.30 1.87 37.76
C PHE A 134 28.33 3.00 37.70
N GLU A 135 29.55 2.83 38.18
CA GLU A 135 30.65 3.77 38.00
C GLU A 135 30.98 4.01 36.51
N ARG A 136 31.01 2.92 35.73
CA ARG A 136 31.19 3.00 34.28
C ARG A 136 30.03 3.70 33.59
N ALA A 137 28.78 3.40 33.98
CA ALA A 137 27.59 4.09 33.47
C ALA A 137 27.64 5.60 33.78
N ALA A 138 28.08 5.99 34.99
CA ALA A 138 28.24 7.39 35.37
C ALA A 138 29.24 8.14 34.47
N GLN A 139 30.31 7.50 33.98
CA GLN A 139 31.24 8.12 33.03
C GLN A 139 30.58 8.48 31.72
N GLY A 140 29.66 7.63 31.22
CA GLY A 140 28.91 7.82 29.96
C GLY A 140 27.70 8.75 30.09
N ALA A 141 27.19 8.95 31.31
CA ALA A 141 25.99 9.74 31.57
C ALA A 141 26.23 11.26 31.56
N PRO A 142 25.20 12.09 31.30
CA PRO A 142 25.25 13.54 31.49
C PRO A 142 25.66 13.92 32.92
N LYS A 143 26.41 15.01 33.07
CA LYS A 143 26.94 15.41 34.37
C LYS A 143 25.90 15.50 35.51
N ALA A 144 24.69 15.94 35.18
CA ALA A 144 23.59 16.08 36.17
C ALA A 144 23.12 14.72 36.76
N HIS A 145 23.31 13.62 36.04
CA HIS A 145 22.83 12.29 36.46
C HIS A 145 23.92 11.39 37.04
N ARG A 146 25.18 11.82 36.96
CA ARG A 146 26.33 11.06 37.51
C ARG A 146 26.25 10.78 39.02
N PRO A 147 25.84 11.73 39.87
CA PRO A 147 25.71 11.49 41.30
C PRO A 147 24.78 10.31 41.60
N MET A 148 23.60 10.28 40.99
CA MET A 148 22.63 9.20 41.17
C MET A 148 23.21 7.82 40.89
N LEU A 149 23.99 7.67 39.82
CA LEU A 149 24.63 6.37 39.50
C LEU A 149 25.78 6.02 40.44
N LEU A 150 26.54 7.01 40.93
CA LEU A 150 27.60 6.81 41.89
C LEU A 150 27.03 6.46 43.27
N ASP A 151 25.93 7.07 43.68
CA ASP A 151 25.22 6.74 44.93
C ASP A 151 24.72 5.29 44.91
N VAL A 152 24.27 4.77 43.75
CA VAL A 152 23.94 3.34 43.59
C VAL A 152 25.17 2.47 43.80
N ALA A 153 26.31 2.84 43.22
CA ALA A 153 27.56 2.08 43.37
C ALA A 153 28.01 2.03 44.85
N GLU A 154 27.91 3.15 45.57
CA GLU A 154 28.21 3.23 46.98
C GLU A 154 27.22 2.39 47.82
N CYS A 155 25.93 2.45 47.51
CA CYS A 155 24.90 1.67 48.17
C CYS A 155 25.13 0.15 48.02
N LEU A 156 25.54 -0.30 46.84
CA LEU A 156 25.88 -1.70 46.59
C LEU A 156 27.05 -2.20 47.44
N ARG A 157 28.01 -1.33 47.81
CA ARG A 157 29.17 -1.63 48.70
C ARG A 157 28.86 -1.49 50.18
N SER A 158 27.72 -0.92 50.54
CA SER A 158 27.36 -0.63 51.93
C SER A 158 27.07 -1.91 52.74
N GLU A 159 27.91 -2.25 53.69
CA GLU A 159 27.76 -3.46 54.50
C GLU A 159 26.78 -3.30 55.67
N ASP A 160 26.39 -2.06 55.97
CA ASP A 160 25.45 -1.70 57.05
C ASP A 160 23.98 -1.85 56.64
N LYS A 161 23.70 -2.13 55.35
CA LYS A 161 22.35 -2.29 54.81
C LYS A 161 22.05 -3.76 54.49
N GLU A 162 20.76 -4.11 54.64
CA GLU A 162 20.27 -5.40 54.16
C GLU A 162 20.45 -5.56 52.66
N LEU A 163 20.65 -6.78 52.18
CA LEU A 163 20.96 -7.11 50.79
C LEU A 163 19.95 -6.49 49.78
N ARG A 164 18.64 -6.63 50.06
CA ARG A 164 17.61 -6.05 49.19
C ARG A 164 17.68 -4.53 49.18
N ALA A 165 17.97 -3.87 50.29
CA ALA A 165 18.12 -2.42 50.39
C ALA A 165 19.37 -1.92 49.67
N ARG A 166 20.44 -2.71 49.56
CA ARG A 166 21.65 -2.40 48.77
C ARG A 166 21.36 -2.36 47.27
N VAL A 167 20.55 -3.27 46.79
CA VAL A 167 20.28 -3.45 45.34
C VAL A 167 19.11 -2.58 44.84
N ALA A 168 18.13 -2.29 45.70
CA ALA A 168 16.91 -1.58 45.31
C ALA A 168 17.13 -0.23 44.53
N PRO A 169 18.11 0.64 44.89
CA PRO A 169 18.35 1.87 44.11
C PRO A 169 18.74 1.58 42.66
N GLY A 170 19.53 0.52 42.40
CA GLY A 170 19.94 0.12 41.04
C GLY A 170 18.82 -0.49 40.20
N LEU A 171 17.72 -0.90 40.84
CA LEU A 171 16.50 -1.41 40.19
C LEU A 171 15.38 -0.35 40.12
N SER A 172 15.63 0.86 40.62
CA SER A 172 14.62 1.93 40.59
C SER A 172 14.28 2.36 39.16
N ARG A 173 13.02 2.79 38.98
CA ARG A 173 12.51 3.23 37.68
C ARG A 173 13.37 4.34 37.06
N ASP A 174 13.78 5.33 37.86
CA ASP A 174 14.55 6.46 37.40
C ASP A 174 15.93 6.06 36.88
N VAL A 175 16.60 5.14 37.60
CA VAL A 175 17.90 4.59 37.18
C VAL A 175 17.75 3.75 35.91
N LEU A 176 16.71 2.92 35.81
CA LEU A 176 16.46 2.11 34.62
C LEU A 176 16.21 2.98 33.38
N GLN A 177 15.39 4.03 33.50
CA GLN A 177 15.16 4.99 32.40
C GLN A 177 16.44 5.71 31.98
N LEU A 178 17.29 6.08 32.93
CA LEU A 178 18.58 6.70 32.64
C LEU A 178 19.51 5.75 31.88
N LEU A 179 19.55 4.48 32.27
CA LEU A 179 20.35 3.45 31.60
C LEU A 179 19.83 3.09 30.21
N GLU A 180 18.52 3.18 29.95
CA GLU A 180 17.95 3.04 28.60
C GLU A 180 18.42 4.16 27.67
N LEU A 181 18.48 5.39 28.20
CA LEU A 181 18.93 6.56 27.42
C LEU A 181 20.46 6.56 27.21
N HIS A 182 21.21 6.04 28.19
CA HIS A 182 22.67 6.03 28.22
C HIS A 182 23.22 4.64 28.55
N PRO A 183 22.98 3.63 27.70
CA PRO A 183 23.33 2.25 27.97
C PRO A 183 24.85 2.02 27.98
N VAL A 184 25.29 1.15 28.89
CA VAL A 184 26.64 0.57 28.86
C VAL A 184 26.64 -0.53 27.81
N ARG A 185 27.51 -0.39 26.79
CA ARG A 185 27.53 -1.28 25.62
C ARG A 185 28.84 -2.01 25.51
N ASP A 186 28.76 -3.34 25.58
CA ASP A 186 29.91 -4.22 25.35
C ASP A 186 29.77 -4.93 24.01
N LEU A 187 30.87 -5.22 23.34
CA LEU A 187 30.92 -5.96 22.08
C LEU A 187 30.03 -5.37 20.98
N LEU A 188 29.93 -4.03 20.91
CA LEU A 188 29.07 -3.35 19.96
C LEU A 188 29.31 -3.83 18.52
N THR A 189 28.28 -4.43 17.93
CA THR A 189 28.27 -4.91 16.56
C THR A 189 27.33 -4.02 15.73
N ARG A 190 27.87 -3.43 14.65
CA ARG A 190 27.11 -2.62 13.73
C ARG A 190 26.60 -3.45 12.57
N GLY A 191 25.30 -3.49 12.38
CA GLY A 191 24.65 -4.20 11.30
C GLY A 191 24.82 -3.51 9.93
N LYS A 192 24.28 -4.14 8.89
CA LYS A 192 24.17 -3.58 7.54
C LYS A 192 23.21 -2.39 7.53
N THR A 193 23.44 -1.45 6.61
CA THR A 193 22.51 -0.35 6.35
C THR A 193 21.52 -0.77 5.26
N TYR A 194 20.23 -0.58 5.53
CA TYR A 194 19.12 -0.87 4.64
C TYR A 194 18.50 0.45 4.16
N LYS A 195 17.86 0.41 2.99
CA LYS A 195 17.22 1.57 2.37
C LYS A 195 15.71 1.41 2.39
N VAL A 196 15.01 2.53 2.54
CA VAL A 196 13.54 2.64 2.40
C VAL A 196 13.26 3.80 1.45
N ALA A 197 12.56 3.51 0.35
CA ALA A 197 12.06 4.51 -0.58
C ALA A 197 10.72 5.04 -0.07
N VAL A 198 10.70 6.28 0.37
CA VAL A 198 9.53 6.92 0.92
C VAL A 198 8.92 7.84 -0.13
N GLU A 199 7.68 7.55 -0.51
CA GLU A 199 6.89 8.33 -1.46
C GLU A 199 5.85 9.19 -0.73
N ARG A 200 5.13 10.03 -1.47
CA ARG A 200 4.00 10.79 -0.90
C ARG A 200 2.87 9.87 -0.47
N SER A 201 2.07 10.28 0.51
CA SER A 201 0.99 9.47 1.10
C SER A 201 0.01 8.93 0.06
N LYS A 202 -0.22 9.64 -1.04
CA LYS A 202 -1.14 9.23 -2.11
C LYS A 202 -0.68 7.98 -2.86
N ALA A 203 0.59 7.60 -2.78
CA ALA A 203 1.09 6.33 -3.29
C ALA A 203 0.55 5.11 -2.51
N LEU A 204 0.06 5.30 -1.29
CA LEU A 204 -0.54 4.27 -0.44
C LEU A 204 -2.05 4.46 -0.25
N VAL A 205 -2.54 5.70 -0.19
CA VAL A 205 -3.94 6.01 0.15
C VAL A 205 -4.56 6.80 -0.97
N SER A 206 -5.47 6.18 -1.75
CA SER A 206 -6.18 6.83 -2.84
C SER A 206 -7.43 6.06 -3.23
N SER A 207 -8.43 6.77 -3.71
CA SER A 207 -9.66 6.22 -4.29
C SER A 207 -9.75 6.65 -5.75
N TRP A 208 -9.79 5.68 -6.66
CA TRP A 208 -9.68 5.89 -8.10
C TRP A 208 -11.01 5.73 -8.81
N TYR A 209 -11.32 6.64 -9.73
CA TYR A 209 -12.47 6.54 -10.62
C TYR A 209 -12.01 6.62 -12.06
N GLU A 210 -12.35 5.62 -12.86
CA GLU A 210 -12.00 5.55 -14.28
C GLU A 210 -13.22 5.90 -15.14
N PHE A 211 -13.06 6.80 -16.10
CA PHE A 211 -14.06 7.04 -17.14
C PHE A 211 -13.43 7.56 -18.43
N PHE A 212 -14.13 7.36 -19.53
CA PHE A 212 -13.71 7.79 -20.86
C PHE A 212 -14.19 9.22 -21.13
N PRO A 213 -13.30 10.22 -21.27
CA PRO A 213 -13.70 11.59 -21.60
C PRO A 213 -14.59 11.68 -22.84
N ARG A 214 -14.34 10.81 -23.84
CA ARG A 214 -15.11 10.78 -25.10
C ARG A 214 -16.58 10.40 -24.93
N SER A 215 -16.98 9.72 -23.85
CA SER A 215 -18.35 9.33 -23.58
C SER A 215 -19.17 10.38 -22.79
N THR A 216 -18.58 11.53 -22.47
CA THR A 216 -19.23 12.57 -21.66
C THR A 216 -20.06 13.56 -22.46
N GLY A 217 -20.26 13.34 -23.78
CA GLY A 217 -20.98 14.24 -24.66
C GLY A 217 -22.51 14.15 -24.57
N GLY A 218 -23.04 13.10 -23.92
CA GLY A 218 -24.48 12.85 -23.87
C GLY A 218 -25.05 12.36 -25.20
N TRP A 219 -26.27 12.75 -25.50
CA TRP A 219 -27.01 12.35 -26.71
C TRP A 219 -27.46 13.56 -27.49
N ASP A 220 -27.59 13.40 -28.82
CA ASP A 220 -28.24 14.37 -29.70
C ASP A 220 -29.78 14.28 -29.61
N ASP A 221 -30.47 15.15 -30.34
CA ASP A 221 -31.94 15.20 -30.38
C ASP A 221 -32.57 13.91 -30.99
N HIS A 222 -31.77 13.06 -31.63
CA HIS A 222 -32.19 11.78 -32.21
C HIS A 222 -31.82 10.58 -31.30
N GLY A 223 -31.20 10.83 -30.14
CA GLY A 223 -30.78 9.80 -29.19
C GLY A 223 -29.46 9.12 -29.58
N ASN A 224 -28.67 9.65 -30.51
CA ASN A 224 -27.36 9.13 -30.83
C ASN A 224 -26.31 9.64 -29.83
N PRO A 225 -25.33 8.81 -29.40
CA PRO A 225 -24.25 9.28 -28.60
C PRO A 225 -23.43 10.39 -29.28
N VAL A 226 -23.11 11.43 -28.52
CA VAL A 226 -22.25 12.53 -28.96
C VAL A 226 -20.86 12.38 -28.34
N HIS A 227 -19.82 12.60 -29.16
CA HIS A 227 -18.46 12.59 -28.68
C HIS A 227 -18.23 13.68 -27.64
N GLY A 228 -17.76 13.27 -26.44
CA GLY A 228 -17.41 14.17 -25.35
C GLY A 228 -16.11 14.91 -25.63
N THR A 229 -15.88 15.95 -24.83
CA THR A 229 -14.70 16.81 -24.89
C THR A 229 -14.06 16.90 -23.48
N LEU A 230 -12.84 17.43 -23.38
CA LEU A 230 -12.23 17.74 -22.08
C LEU A 230 -13.07 18.72 -21.24
N LYS A 231 -13.89 19.56 -21.90
CA LYS A 231 -14.83 20.48 -21.22
C LYS A 231 -16.04 19.73 -20.64
N THR A 232 -16.58 18.76 -21.37
CA THR A 232 -17.67 17.92 -20.82
C THR A 232 -17.15 16.98 -19.75
N ALA A 233 -15.96 16.39 -19.93
CA ALA A 233 -15.27 15.58 -18.90
C ALA A 233 -15.01 16.36 -17.60
N ALA A 234 -14.71 17.66 -17.69
CA ALA A 234 -14.51 18.50 -16.51
C ALA A 234 -15.77 18.63 -15.62
N ARG A 235 -16.97 18.41 -16.17
CA ARG A 235 -18.22 18.38 -15.38
C ARG A 235 -18.36 17.06 -14.61
N GLU A 236 -17.91 15.94 -15.19
CA GLU A 236 -17.92 14.63 -14.53
C GLU A 236 -16.98 14.59 -13.32
N LEU A 237 -15.92 15.41 -13.28
CA LEU A 237 -15.05 15.53 -12.13
C LEU A 237 -15.81 15.98 -10.86
N GLU A 238 -16.85 16.80 -11.00
CA GLU A 238 -17.68 17.22 -9.85
C GLU A 238 -18.44 16.04 -9.25
N ARG A 239 -18.93 15.12 -10.09
CA ARG A 239 -19.60 13.91 -9.65
C ARG A 239 -18.60 12.95 -8.97
N ALA A 240 -17.42 12.73 -9.56
CA ALA A 240 -16.36 11.94 -8.95
C ALA A 240 -15.95 12.50 -7.57
N ALA A 241 -15.83 13.83 -7.45
CA ALA A 241 -15.55 14.50 -6.17
C ALA A 241 -16.66 14.28 -5.13
N ARG A 242 -17.94 14.36 -5.54
CA ARG A 242 -19.09 14.08 -4.63
C ARG A 242 -19.09 12.65 -4.12
N MET A 243 -18.67 11.69 -4.94
CA MET A 243 -18.46 10.29 -4.52
C MET A 243 -17.21 10.10 -3.63
N GLY A 244 -16.38 11.14 -3.44
CA GLY A 244 -15.20 11.09 -2.58
C GLY A 244 -13.97 10.46 -3.25
N PHE A 245 -13.92 10.37 -4.57
CA PHE A 245 -12.72 9.98 -5.31
C PHE A 245 -11.72 11.12 -5.35
N ASP A 246 -10.45 10.79 -5.21
CA ASP A 246 -9.34 11.74 -5.19
C ASP A 246 -8.39 11.58 -6.39
N THR A 247 -8.57 10.53 -7.19
CA THR A 247 -7.85 10.29 -8.43
C THR A 247 -8.85 9.88 -9.51
N VAL A 248 -8.79 10.56 -10.64
CA VAL A 248 -9.56 10.21 -11.84
C VAL A 248 -8.60 9.73 -12.92
N TYR A 249 -8.80 8.52 -13.39
CA TYR A 249 -8.02 7.93 -14.44
C TYR A 249 -8.75 8.04 -15.79
N PHE A 250 -8.03 8.55 -16.78
CA PHE A 250 -8.47 8.58 -18.17
C PHE A 250 -7.75 7.52 -18.99
N PRO A 251 -8.46 6.61 -19.68
CA PRO A 251 -7.91 5.88 -20.82
C PRO A 251 -7.25 6.83 -21.80
N PRO A 252 -6.38 6.34 -22.72
CA PRO A 252 -5.60 7.22 -23.59
C PRO A 252 -6.43 8.32 -24.25
N ILE A 253 -5.96 9.57 -24.14
CA ILE A 253 -6.61 10.77 -24.69
C ILE A 253 -5.98 11.23 -26.01
N HIS A 254 -5.12 10.37 -26.56
CA HIS A 254 -4.32 10.66 -27.75
C HIS A 254 -5.11 10.41 -29.05
N PRO A 255 -4.63 10.92 -30.20
CA PRO A 255 -5.21 10.56 -31.51
C PRO A 255 -5.24 9.04 -31.68
N ILE A 256 -6.33 8.54 -32.26
CA ILE A 256 -6.58 7.12 -32.51
C ILE A 256 -6.28 6.79 -33.96
N GLY A 257 -5.61 5.67 -34.24
CA GLY A 257 -5.29 5.22 -35.60
C GLY A 257 -6.52 4.96 -36.45
N GLU A 258 -6.35 5.12 -37.76
CA GLU A 258 -7.36 4.83 -38.76
C GLU A 258 -7.15 3.49 -39.47
N VAL A 259 -5.88 3.08 -39.57
CA VAL A 259 -5.49 1.79 -40.19
C VAL A 259 -5.86 0.64 -39.28
N ASN A 260 -6.61 -0.32 -39.79
CA ASN A 260 -7.12 -1.50 -39.01
C ASN A 260 -7.97 -1.10 -37.80
N ARG A 261 -8.58 0.10 -37.81
CA ARG A 261 -9.45 0.56 -36.71
C ARG A 261 -10.50 -0.49 -36.36
N LYS A 262 -10.73 -0.69 -35.08
CA LYS A 262 -11.75 -1.59 -34.57
C LYS A 262 -13.12 -0.92 -34.54
N GLY A 263 -14.16 -1.66 -34.93
CA GLY A 263 -15.54 -1.25 -34.76
C GLY A 263 -16.16 -1.77 -33.47
N ARG A 264 -17.45 -1.54 -33.29
CA ARG A 264 -18.23 -1.93 -32.10
C ARG A 264 -18.02 -3.40 -31.75
N ASN A 265 -17.98 -3.68 -30.45
CA ASN A 265 -17.72 -5.03 -29.92
C ASN A 265 -16.48 -5.71 -30.55
N ASN A 266 -15.43 -4.91 -30.86
CA ASN A 266 -14.14 -5.38 -31.40
C ASN A 266 -14.23 -5.96 -32.83
N THR A 267 -15.20 -5.57 -33.65
CA THR A 267 -15.28 -6.04 -35.04
C THR A 267 -14.09 -5.53 -35.86
N LEU A 268 -13.67 -6.31 -36.87
CA LEU A 268 -12.61 -5.96 -37.82
C LEU A 268 -13.11 -5.09 -38.99
N THR A 269 -14.42 -4.90 -39.10
CA THR A 269 -15.07 -4.10 -40.13
C THR A 269 -15.78 -2.92 -39.49
N PRO A 270 -15.03 -1.81 -39.23
CA PRO A 270 -15.62 -0.61 -38.64
C PRO A 270 -16.60 0.07 -39.58
N GLU A 271 -17.62 0.69 -38.98
CA GLU A 271 -18.49 1.64 -39.66
C GLU A 271 -17.86 3.05 -39.72
N PRO A 272 -18.31 3.95 -40.62
CA PRO A 272 -17.70 5.29 -40.80
C PRO A 272 -17.65 6.15 -39.52
N HIS A 273 -18.51 5.88 -38.54
CA HIS A 273 -18.61 6.65 -37.29
C HIS A 273 -18.04 5.93 -36.07
N ASP A 274 -17.43 4.76 -36.27
CA ASP A 274 -16.81 4.03 -35.18
C ASP A 274 -15.55 4.74 -34.66
N VAL A 275 -15.49 4.95 -33.35
CA VAL A 275 -14.45 5.76 -32.71
C VAL A 275 -13.13 5.03 -32.53
N GLY A 276 -13.10 3.71 -32.71
CA GLY A 276 -11.92 2.87 -32.49
C GLY A 276 -11.51 2.71 -31.04
N SER A 277 -10.42 1.98 -30.81
CA SER A 277 -9.84 1.79 -29.50
C SER A 277 -8.90 2.92 -29.11
N PRO A 278 -9.03 3.54 -27.92
CA PRO A 278 -8.09 4.59 -27.50
C PRO A 278 -6.67 4.07 -27.28
N TRP A 279 -6.48 2.76 -27.08
CA TRP A 279 -5.15 2.14 -26.97
C TRP A 279 -4.44 1.93 -28.32
N ALA A 280 -5.14 2.12 -29.46
CA ALA A 280 -4.52 2.19 -30.77
C ALA A 280 -4.04 3.64 -31.02
N ILE A 281 -2.98 4.04 -30.32
CA ILE A 281 -2.50 5.41 -30.22
C ILE A 281 -1.77 5.83 -31.49
N GLY A 282 -2.14 7.01 -32.01
CA GLY A 282 -1.45 7.74 -33.05
C GLY A 282 -2.14 7.71 -34.39
N SER A 283 -2.10 8.85 -35.07
CA SER A 283 -2.57 9.08 -36.43
C SER A 283 -1.82 10.27 -37.03
N ALA A 284 -2.23 10.75 -38.21
CA ALA A 284 -1.72 12.00 -38.78
C ALA A 284 -1.88 13.22 -37.86
N ALA A 285 -2.80 13.16 -36.85
CA ALA A 285 -3.02 14.21 -35.88
C ALA A 285 -2.01 14.23 -34.73
N GLY A 286 -1.12 13.24 -34.62
CA GLY A 286 -0.06 13.14 -33.60
C GLY A 286 -0.03 11.81 -32.87
N GLY A 287 0.86 11.70 -31.87
CA GLY A 287 1.11 10.50 -31.08
C GLY A 287 0.85 10.71 -29.59
N HIS A 288 1.73 10.14 -28.75
CA HIS A 288 1.62 10.07 -27.29
C HIS A 288 1.70 11.44 -26.56
N ASP A 289 2.13 12.49 -27.21
CA ASP A 289 2.17 13.88 -26.70
C ASP A 289 1.10 14.79 -27.30
N ALA A 290 0.14 14.22 -28.05
CA ALA A 290 -0.98 14.94 -28.65
C ALA A 290 -2.32 14.55 -28.01
N ILE A 291 -3.30 15.45 -28.09
CA ILE A 291 -4.68 15.22 -27.66
C ILE A 291 -5.53 14.90 -28.88
N HIS A 292 -6.44 13.93 -28.75
CA HIS A 292 -7.41 13.60 -29.79
C HIS A 292 -8.18 14.86 -30.21
N PRO A 293 -8.28 15.19 -31.53
CA PRO A 293 -8.90 16.43 -31.98
C PRO A 293 -10.32 16.67 -31.46
N ASP A 294 -11.14 15.62 -31.37
CA ASP A 294 -12.52 15.72 -30.88
C ASP A 294 -12.59 15.93 -29.34
N LEU A 295 -11.55 15.61 -28.61
CA LEU A 295 -11.47 15.91 -27.17
C LEU A 295 -11.14 17.39 -26.90
N GLY A 296 -10.43 18.04 -27.80
CA GLY A 296 -10.05 19.44 -27.69
C GLY A 296 -8.56 19.69 -27.83
N THR A 297 -8.07 20.70 -27.12
CA THR A 297 -6.70 21.19 -27.22
C THR A 297 -5.93 21.01 -25.91
N LEU A 298 -4.60 21.17 -25.96
CA LEU A 298 -3.74 21.20 -24.77
C LEU A 298 -4.16 22.28 -23.77
N LYS A 299 -4.66 23.43 -24.25
CA LYS A 299 -5.23 24.49 -23.40
C LYS A 299 -6.48 24.02 -22.65
N ASP A 300 -7.32 23.20 -23.30
CA ASP A 300 -8.50 22.61 -22.65
C ASP A 300 -8.08 21.57 -21.60
N PHE A 301 -7.00 20.83 -21.86
CA PHE A 301 -6.40 19.90 -20.89
C PHE A 301 -5.85 20.64 -19.65
N ASP A 302 -5.09 21.71 -19.84
CA ASP A 302 -4.57 22.53 -18.72
C ASP A 302 -5.72 23.12 -17.90
N ALA A 303 -6.82 23.50 -18.53
CA ALA A 303 -8.02 23.97 -17.84
C ALA A 303 -8.70 22.85 -17.03
N LEU A 304 -8.75 21.63 -17.56
CA LEU A 304 -9.26 20.45 -16.87
C LEU A 304 -8.39 20.10 -15.65
N ILE A 305 -7.06 20.08 -15.78
CA ILE A 305 -6.12 19.86 -14.67
C ILE A 305 -6.34 20.91 -13.58
N LYS A 306 -6.51 22.17 -13.95
CA LYS A 306 -6.80 23.24 -12.98
C LYS A 306 -8.12 22.98 -12.24
N LYS A 307 -9.17 22.56 -12.95
CA LYS A 307 -10.47 22.21 -12.36
C LYS A 307 -10.36 21.00 -11.43
N ALA A 308 -9.64 19.96 -11.84
CA ALA A 308 -9.39 18.78 -11.02
C ALA A 308 -8.72 19.15 -9.70
N ASN A 309 -7.64 19.95 -9.76
CA ASN A 309 -6.93 20.43 -8.56
C ASN A 309 -7.84 21.25 -7.62
N GLN A 310 -8.77 22.06 -8.15
CA GLN A 310 -9.75 22.80 -7.34
C GLN A 310 -10.72 21.88 -6.59
N LEU A 311 -11.00 20.69 -7.14
CA LEU A 311 -11.85 19.66 -6.55
C LEU A 311 -11.08 18.68 -5.64
N GLY A 312 -9.77 18.86 -5.50
CA GLY A 312 -8.91 17.91 -4.76
C GLY A 312 -8.66 16.60 -5.50
N ILE A 313 -8.90 16.55 -6.80
CA ILE A 313 -8.71 15.39 -7.68
C ILE A 313 -7.39 15.52 -8.43
N GLU A 314 -6.66 14.44 -8.55
CA GLU A 314 -5.54 14.29 -9.49
C GLU A 314 -6.01 13.53 -10.73
N ILE A 315 -5.54 13.96 -11.90
CA ILE A 315 -5.74 13.22 -13.15
C ILE A 315 -4.60 12.23 -13.31
N ALA A 316 -4.95 10.97 -13.48
CA ALA A 316 -4.05 9.91 -13.92
C ALA A 316 -4.22 9.71 -15.42
N LEU A 317 -3.12 9.74 -16.18
CA LEU A 317 -3.14 9.41 -17.62
C LEU A 317 -2.66 7.98 -17.83
N ASP A 318 -3.18 7.37 -18.90
CA ASP A 318 -2.67 6.09 -19.39
C ASP A 318 -1.31 6.29 -20.10
N LEU A 319 -0.35 5.46 -19.78
CA LEU A 319 0.92 5.31 -20.48
C LEU A 319 0.93 3.94 -21.17
N ALA A 320 0.36 3.89 -22.37
CA ALA A 320 0.31 2.70 -23.20
C ALA A 320 1.40 2.78 -24.28
N LEU A 321 2.49 2.04 -24.08
CA LEU A 321 3.66 2.05 -24.97
C LEU A 321 3.47 1.10 -26.13
N GLN A 322 2.61 1.52 -27.05
CA GLN A 322 2.23 0.84 -28.29
C GLN A 322 1.66 1.86 -29.27
N CYS A 323 1.68 1.57 -30.56
CA CYS A 323 1.32 2.49 -31.62
C CYS A 323 0.27 1.89 -32.55
N ALA A 324 -0.63 2.74 -33.09
CA ALA A 324 -1.39 2.38 -34.27
C ALA A 324 -0.44 2.27 -35.50
N PRO A 325 -0.84 1.55 -36.57
CA PRO A 325 0.00 1.43 -37.77
C PRO A 325 0.33 2.78 -38.44
N ASP A 326 -0.52 3.77 -38.29
CA ASP A 326 -0.39 5.14 -38.82
C ASP A 326 0.14 6.16 -37.78
N HIS A 327 0.71 5.69 -36.66
CA HIS A 327 1.43 6.56 -35.74
C HIS A 327 2.66 7.18 -36.40
N PRO A 328 2.99 8.46 -36.13
CA PRO A 328 4.20 9.11 -36.70
C PRO A 328 5.48 8.29 -36.52
N TRP A 329 5.70 7.68 -35.36
CA TRP A 329 6.87 6.84 -35.11
C TRP A 329 7.01 5.64 -36.05
N ALA A 330 5.90 5.10 -36.58
CA ALA A 330 5.97 3.96 -37.51
C ALA A 330 6.69 4.31 -38.82
N SER A 331 6.64 5.58 -39.23
CA SER A 331 7.34 6.09 -40.40
C SER A 331 8.68 6.78 -40.08
N GLU A 332 8.77 7.46 -38.94
CA GLU A 332 9.93 8.28 -38.55
C GLU A 332 11.00 7.42 -37.86
N HIS A 333 10.60 6.37 -37.15
CA HIS A 333 11.45 5.48 -36.35
C HIS A 333 11.10 4.01 -36.59
N PRO A 334 11.24 3.48 -37.83
CA PRO A 334 10.93 2.07 -38.12
C PRO A 334 11.77 1.08 -37.29
N GLU A 335 12.93 1.47 -36.79
CA GLU A 335 13.79 0.71 -35.90
C GLU A 335 13.11 0.42 -34.54
N TRP A 336 12.12 1.19 -34.13
CA TRP A 336 11.38 0.95 -32.88
C TRP A 336 10.31 -0.12 -33.00
N PHE A 337 10.24 -0.83 -34.12
CA PHE A 337 9.26 -1.90 -34.37
C PHE A 337 9.93 -3.19 -34.79
N THR A 338 9.25 -4.31 -34.56
CA THR A 338 9.72 -5.62 -34.99
C THR A 338 9.23 -5.89 -36.41
N VAL A 339 10.14 -6.10 -37.33
CA VAL A 339 9.86 -6.48 -38.71
C VAL A 339 9.86 -7.99 -38.85
N LEU A 340 8.80 -8.56 -39.41
CA LEU A 340 8.66 -9.99 -39.69
C LEU A 340 9.47 -10.38 -40.97
N PRO A 341 9.74 -11.69 -41.21
CA PRO A 341 10.50 -12.15 -42.36
C PRO A 341 9.92 -11.76 -43.73
N ASP A 342 8.62 -11.47 -43.80
CA ASP A 342 7.94 -11.00 -45.01
C ASP A 342 8.02 -9.47 -45.21
N GLY A 343 8.68 -8.76 -44.29
CA GLY A 343 8.85 -7.31 -44.33
C GLY A 343 7.71 -6.52 -43.68
N THR A 344 6.68 -7.17 -43.12
CA THR A 344 5.60 -6.50 -42.41
C THR A 344 6.00 -6.20 -40.97
N ILE A 345 5.42 -5.15 -40.35
CA ILE A 345 5.59 -4.89 -38.93
C ILE A 345 4.69 -5.83 -38.13
N ALA A 346 5.24 -6.42 -37.06
CA ALA A 346 4.48 -7.28 -36.16
C ALA A 346 3.42 -6.48 -35.40
N TYR A 347 2.17 -6.93 -35.45
CA TYR A 347 1.11 -6.41 -34.58
C TYR A 347 1.08 -7.15 -33.23
N ALA A 348 0.39 -6.58 -32.23
CA ALA A 348 0.28 -7.17 -30.91
C ALA A 348 -0.52 -8.47 -30.92
N GLU A 349 0.01 -9.50 -30.28
CA GLU A 349 -0.64 -10.81 -30.14
C GLU A 349 -0.52 -11.35 -28.70
N ASN A 350 -1.57 -12.02 -28.28
CA ASN A 350 -1.56 -12.97 -27.16
C ASN A 350 -2.35 -14.20 -27.64
N PRO A 351 -1.69 -15.12 -28.35
CA PRO A 351 -2.38 -16.17 -29.08
C PRO A 351 -3.40 -16.95 -28.25
N PRO A 352 -4.62 -17.17 -28.78
CA PRO A 352 -5.05 -16.86 -30.15
C PRO A 352 -5.56 -15.44 -30.41
N LYS A 353 -5.54 -14.53 -29.41
CA LYS A 353 -5.98 -13.13 -29.53
C LYS A 353 -5.03 -12.33 -30.41
N LYS A 354 -5.57 -11.50 -31.31
CA LYS A 354 -4.83 -10.63 -32.23
C LYS A 354 -5.35 -9.19 -32.13
N TYR A 355 -4.42 -8.22 -32.11
CA TYR A 355 -4.70 -6.79 -32.02
C TYR A 355 -4.07 -6.09 -33.24
N GLN A 356 -4.72 -6.22 -34.41
CA GLN A 356 -4.17 -5.77 -35.69
C GLN A 356 -4.05 -4.25 -35.80
N ASP A 357 -4.74 -3.51 -34.94
CA ASP A 357 -4.71 -2.04 -34.80
C ASP A 357 -3.56 -1.54 -33.92
N ILE A 358 -2.71 -2.45 -33.41
CA ILE A 358 -1.63 -2.11 -32.46
C ILE A 358 -0.30 -2.72 -32.87
N TYR A 359 0.74 -1.90 -32.98
CA TYR A 359 2.14 -2.28 -33.13
C TYR A 359 2.87 -2.13 -31.78
N PRO A 360 3.36 -3.22 -31.15
CA PRO A 360 4.23 -3.16 -29.98
C PRO A 360 5.55 -2.47 -30.30
N LEU A 361 6.08 -1.71 -29.35
CA LEU A 361 7.41 -1.13 -29.44
C LEU A 361 8.49 -2.18 -29.18
N ASN A 362 9.56 -2.11 -29.94
CA ASN A 362 10.79 -2.92 -29.79
C ASN A 362 11.83 -2.09 -29.03
N PHE A 363 12.22 -2.57 -27.84
CA PHE A 363 13.18 -1.89 -26.98
C PHE A 363 14.64 -2.33 -27.19
N ASP A 364 14.88 -3.28 -28.09
CA ASP A 364 16.22 -3.88 -28.27
C ASP A 364 16.99 -3.27 -29.45
N ASN A 365 16.28 -2.75 -30.47
CA ASN A 365 16.92 -2.25 -31.69
C ASN A 365 17.58 -0.88 -31.50
N ASP A 366 16.95 0.03 -30.78
CA ASP A 366 17.46 1.38 -30.46
C ASP A 366 17.05 1.76 -29.02
N PRO A 367 17.65 1.15 -28.00
CA PRO A 367 17.30 1.43 -26.60
C PRO A 367 17.53 2.89 -26.20
N ASP A 368 18.60 3.52 -26.68
CA ASP A 368 18.91 4.90 -26.30
C ASP A 368 17.86 5.88 -26.84
N GLY A 369 17.46 5.73 -28.11
CA GLY A 369 16.46 6.59 -28.74
C GLY A 369 15.09 6.41 -28.12
N ILE A 370 14.60 5.18 -28.01
CA ILE A 370 13.24 4.90 -27.48
C ILE A 370 13.14 5.27 -25.99
N TYR A 371 14.18 5.05 -25.18
CA TYR A 371 14.18 5.42 -23.77
C TYR A 371 14.09 6.94 -23.61
N ALA A 372 14.92 7.70 -24.36
CA ALA A 372 14.92 9.16 -24.33
C ALA A 372 13.56 9.73 -24.76
N GLU A 373 12.94 9.16 -25.80
CA GLU A 373 11.66 9.64 -26.32
C GLU A 373 10.52 9.37 -25.33
N ILE A 374 10.46 8.17 -24.73
CA ILE A 374 9.42 7.87 -23.72
C ILE A 374 9.60 8.76 -22.49
N LEU A 375 10.83 9.00 -22.03
CA LEU A 375 11.07 9.96 -20.95
C LEU A 375 10.58 11.36 -21.34
N ARG A 376 10.85 11.82 -22.57
CA ARG A 376 10.36 13.10 -23.08
C ARG A 376 8.84 13.20 -23.02
N VAL A 377 8.14 12.14 -23.45
CA VAL A 377 6.65 12.06 -23.41
C VAL A 377 6.14 12.14 -21.98
N VAL A 378 6.69 11.35 -21.06
CA VAL A 378 6.28 11.39 -19.65
C VAL A 378 6.51 12.78 -19.05
N MET A 379 7.68 13.39 -19.28
CA MET A 379 8.03 14.72 -18.79
C MET A 379 7.17 15.82 -19.43
N PHE A 380 6.73 15.65 -20.68
CA PHE A 380 5.78 16.54 -21.31
C PHE A 380 4.46 16.60 -20.50
N TRP A 381 3.88 15.46 -20.16
CA TRP A 381 2.64 15.42 -19.36
C TRP A 381 2.85 15.87 -17.92
N VAL A 382 3.98 15.55 -17.31
CA VAL A 382 4.36 16.08 -15.98
C VAL A 382 4.39 17.61 -15.98
N LYS A 383 4.95 18.23 -17.01
CA LYS A 383 4.95 19.69 -17.20
C LYS A 383 3.53 20.27 -17.29
N HIS A 384 2.58 19.51 -17.83
CA HIS A 384 1.16 19.88 -17.90
C HIS A 384 0.36 19.47 -16.64
N GLY A 385 1.04 19.12 -15.56
CA GLY A 385 0.45 18.91 -14.23
C GLY A 385 0.02 17.49 -13.93
N VAL A 386 0.33 16.51 -14.78
CA VAL A 386 0.10 15.10 -14.50
C VAL A 386 1.12 14.60 -13.48
N LYS A 387 0.63 13.97 -12.42
CA LYS A 387 1.48 13.42 -11.35
C LYS A 387 1.28 11.91 -11.15
N THR A 388 0.42 11.31 -11.96
CA THR A 388 0.07 9.91 -11.83
C THR A 388 -0.12 9.30 -13.22
N PHE A 389 0.52 8.16 -13.47
CA PHE A 389 0.40 7.39 -14.70
C PHE A 389 -0.09 5.99 -14.37
N ARG A 390 -1.14 5.55 -15.06
CA ARG A 390 -1.50 4.14 -15.15
C ARG A 390 -0.76 3.57 -16.35
N VAL A 391 0.01 2.54 -16.15
CA VAL A 391 0.86 1.97 -17.20
C VAL A 391 0.23 0.70 -17.73
N ASP A 392 -0.08 0.71 -19.01
CA ASP A 392 -0.71 -0.40 -19.73
C ASP A 392 0.28 -1.54 -19.98
N ASN A 393 -0.06 -2.74 -19.53
CA ASN A 393 0.71 -3.97 -19.75
C ASN A 393 2.25 -3.82 -19.59
N PRO A 394 2.77 -3.27 -18.47
CA PRO A 394 4.21 -3.06 -18.31
C PRO A 394 5.02 -4.35 -18.31
N HIS A 395 4.41 -5.49 -17.99
CA HIS A 395 5.05 -6.81 -17.98
C HIS A 395 5.43 -7.33 -19.38
N THR A 396 5.01 -6.65 -20.43
CA THR A 396 5.38 -6.91 -21.84
C THR A 396 6.57 -6.07 -22.32
N LYS A 397 7.12 -5.21 -21.47
CA LYS A 397 8.27 -4.36 -21.74
C LYS A 397 9.42 -4.73 -20.80
N PRO A 398 10.70 -4.37 -21.11
CA PRO A 398 11.83 -4.73 -20.28
C PRO A 398 11.78 -4.13 -18.87
N ALA A 399 12.08 -4.93 -17.84
CA ALA A 399 12.04 -4.47 -16.45
C ALA A 399 13.10 -3.38 -16.16
N ASN A 400 14.29 -3.49 -16.78
CA ASN A 400 15.34 -2.50 -16.67
C ASN A 400 14.98 -1.15 -17.30
N PHE A 401 14.11 -1.15 -18.34
CA PHE A 401 13.55 0.09 -18.88
C PHE A 401 12.70 0.82 -17.84
N TRP A 402 11.82 0.09 -17.12
CA TRP A 402 10.98 0.69 -16.10
C TRP A 402 11.78 1.23 -14.91
N ASP A 403 12.77 0.46 -14.44
CA ASP A 403 13.68 0.90 -13.38
C ASP A 403 14.36 2.22 -13.76
N TRP A 404 14.94 2.28 -14.96
CA TRP A 404 15.58 3.48 -15.50
C TRP A 404 14.59 4.66 -15.67
N LEU A 405 13.41 4.44 -16.25
CA LEU A 405 12.43 5.50 -16.51
C LEU A 405 11.93 6.11 -15.19
N ILE A 406 11.51 5.26 -14.25
CA ILE A 406 10.98 5.70 -12.97
C ILE A 406 12.07 6.43 -12.16
N GLU A 407 13.29 5.92 -12.11
CA GLU A 407 14.42 6.59 -11.46
C GLU A 407 14.71 7.95 -12.10
N SER A 408 14.70 8.04 -13.43
CA SER A 408 14.94 9.28 -14.18
C SER A 408 13.87 10.34 -13.89
N VAL A 409 12.59 9.95 -13.83
CA VAL A 409 11.50 10.85 -13.46
C VAL A 409 11.62 11.28 -11.99
N HIS A 410 11.84 10.34 -11.08
CA HIS A 410 11.94 10.62 -9.65
C HIS A 410 13.17 11.45 -9.27
N ALA A 411 14.21 11.49 -10.10
CA ALA A 411 15.37 12.36 -9.88
C ALA A 411 14.99 13.85 -9.83
N THR A 412 13.93 14.26 -10.53
CA THR A 412 13.45 15.65 -10.58
C THR A 412 12.01 15.81 -10.09
N HIS A 413 11.20 14.78 -10.17
CA HIS A 413 9.78 14.75 -9.80
C HIS A 413 9.44 13.53 -8.92
N PRO A 414 9.95 13.49 -7.67
CA PRO A 414 9.75 12.36 -6.77
C PRO A 414 8.27 12.18 -6.33
N GLU A 415 7.42 13.15 -6.65
CA GLU A 415 5.98 13.09 -6.40
C GLU A 415 5.19 12.31 -7.45
N VAL A 416 5.79 11.92 -8.58
CA VAL A 416 5.09 11.18 -9.64
C VAL A 416 4.86 9.73 -9.23
N ILE A 417 3.64 9.24 -9.46
CA ILE A 417 3.20 7.88 -9.14
C ILE A 417 3.02 7.09 -10.44
N PHE A 418 3.50 5.85 -10.44
CA PHE A 418 3.27 4.88 -11.52
C PHE A 418 2.47 3.69 -10.99
N LEU A 419 1.30 3.44 -11.58
CA LEU A 419 0.45 2.28 -11.32
C LEU A 419 0.62 1.25 -12.45
N ALA A 420 1.13 0.05 -12.12
CA ALA A 420 1.26 -1.04 -13.09
C ALA A 420 -0.05 -1.78 -13.31
N GLU A 421 -0.56 -1.80 -14.52
CA GLU A 421 -1.62 -2.74 -14.92
C GLU A 421 -0.95 -4.02 -15.46
N ALA A 422 -0.82 -5.02 -14.58
CA ALA A 422 -0.08 -6.23 -14.90
C ALA A 422 -0.78 -7.47 -14.33
N PHE A 423 -1.67 -8.08 -15.12
CA PHE A 423 -2.26 -9.37 -14.79
C PHE A 423 -1.33 -10.49 -15.24
N THR A 424 -0.36 -10.81 -14.36
CA THR A 424 0.72 -11.75 -14.65
C THR A 424 1.08 -12.58 -13.42
N ARG A 425 1.98 -13.55 -13.59
CA ARG A 425 2.44 -14.41 -12.49
C ARG A 425 3.19 -13.60 -11.43
N ARG A 426 3.12 -14.04 -10.17
CA ARG A 426 3.73 -13.38 -9.00
C ARG A 426 5.16 -12.87 -9.20
N PRO A 427 6.12 -13.65 -9.79
CA PRO A 427 7.48 -13.15 -9.99
C PRO A 427 7.56 -11.90 -10.86
N ARG A 428 6.74 -11.78 -11.91
CA ARG A 428 6.68 -10.59 -12.76
C ARG A 428 5.96 -9.45 -12.08
N LEU A 429 4.84 -9.73 -11.40
CA LEU A 429 4.07 -8.72 -10.66
C LEU A 429 4.95 -8.02 -9.61
N TYR A 430 5.59 -8.81 -8.74
CA TYR A 430 6.48 -8.25 -7.72
C TYR A 430 7.80 -7.73 -8.31
N GLY A 431 8.27 -8.29 -9.43
CA GLY A 431 9.42 -7.77 -10.17
C GLY A 431 9.20 -6.34 -10.66
N LEU A 432 8.03 -6.03 -11.20
CA LEU A 432 7.65 -4.66 -11.58
C LEU A 432 7.57 -3.73 -10.35
N ALA A 433 6.97 -4.19 -9.26
CA ALA A 433 6.98 -3.42 -8.02
C ALA A 433 8.41 -3.11 -7.55
N MET A 434 9.35 -4.07 -7.64
CA MET A 434 10.76 -3.87 -7.31
C MET A 434 11.49 -2.95 -8.30
N ALA A 435 11.05 -2.89 -9.57
CA ALA A 435 11.54 -1.95 -10.58
C ALA A 435 11.05 -0.50 -10.40
N GLY A 436 10.36 -0.21 -9.29
CA GLY A 436 10.01 1.16 -8.92
C GLY A 436 8.53 1.53 -9.00
N PHE A 437 7.66 0.71 -9.60
CA PHE A 437 6.22 1.01 -9.65
C PHE A 437 5.66 1.27 -8.27
N SER A 438 4.94 2.38 -8.10
CA SER A 438 4.38 2.82 -6.82
C SER A 438 3.20 1.97 -6.38
N GLN A 439 2.36 1.56 -7.34
CA GLN A 439 1.13 0.80 -7.15
C GLN A 439 1.02 -0.28 -8.24
N ASN A 440 0.16 -1.27 -8.03
CA ASN A 440 -0.14 -2.32 -9.02
C ASN A 440 -1.59 -2.78 -8.95
N TYR A 441 -2.16 -3.16 -10.08
CA TYR A 441 -3.39 -3.95 -10.14
C TYR A 441 -3.15 -5.33 -9.54
N THR A 442 -4.23 -6.04 -9.19
CA THR A 442 -4.15 -7.33 -8.50
C THR A 442 -5.23 -8.29 -9.01
N TYR A 443 -5.12 -9.54 -8.58
CA TYR A 443 -6.15 -10.55 -8.81
C TYR A 443 -7.33 -10.48 -7.83
N PHE A 444 -7.56 -9.36 -7.15
CA PHE A 444 -8.69 -9.16 -6.22
C PHE A 444 -10.03 -9.54 -6.87
N THR A 445 -10.24 -9.15 -8.12
CA THR A 445 -11.49 -9.39 -8.86
C THR A 445 -11.91 -10.85 -8.84
N TRP A 446 -10.95 -11.79 -8.91
CA TRP A 446 -11.18 -13.24 -8.94
C TRP A 446 -11.15 -13.91 -7.57
N GLN A 447 -10.90 -13.17 -6.48
CA GLN A 447 -11.01 -13.69 -5.11
C GLN A 447 -12.44 -13.50 -4.63
N THR A 448 -13.23 -14.57 -4.53
CA THR A 448 -14.66 -14.49 -4.24
C THR A 448 -15.07 -15.25 -2.99
N SER A 449 -14.42 -16.35 -2.66
CA SER A 449 -14.67 -17.09 -1.43
C SER A 449 -13.98 -16.48 -0.21
N LYS A 450 -14.49 -16.75 0.98
CA LYS A 450 -13.89 -16.35 2.26
C LYS A 450 -12.42 -16.73 2.34
N TRP A 451 -12.09 -18.00 2.04
CA TRP A 451 -10.72 -18.50 2.10
C TRP A 451 -9.79 -17.74 1.15
N GLU A 452 -10.20 -17.53 -0.10
CA GLU A 452 -9.40 -16.76 -1.08
C GLU A 452 -9.16 -15.33 -0.63
N LEU A 453 -10.19 -14.65 -0.13
CA LEU A 453 -10.10 -13.27 0.36
C LEU A 453 -9.19 -13.17 1.59
N GLU A 454 -9.25 -14.13 2.52
CA GLU A 454 -8.35 -14.18 3.67
C GLU A 454 -6.89 -14.39 3.25
N GLN A 455 -6.62 -15.36 2.35
CA GLN A 455 -5.27 -15.61 1.85
C GLN A 455 -4.73 -14.39 1.09
N PHE A 456 -5.57 -13.78 0.26
CA PHE A 456 -5.23 -12.56 -0.48
C PHE A 456 -4.92 -11.40 0.47
N GLY A 457 -5.78 -11.15 1.47
CA GLY A 457 -5.59 -10.08 2.45
C GLY A 457 -4.30 -10.25 3.27
N LYS A 458 -3.99 -11.48 3.68
CA LYS A 458 -2.73 -11.82 4.36
C LYS A 458 -1.52 -11.59 3.43
N GLU A 459 -1.61 -12.00 2.16
CA GLU A 459 -0.54 -11.82 1.18
C GLU A 459 -0.23 -10.34 0.94
N ILE A 460 -1.25 -9.51 0.66
CA ILE A 460 -1.02 -8.09 0.38
C ILE A 460 -0.46 -7.33 1.58
N SER A 461 -0.87 -7.70 2.80
CA SER A 461 -0.31 -7.13 4.02
C SER A 461 1.16 -7.52 4.19
N ARG A 462 1.49 -8.80 4.01
CA ARG A 462 2.85 -9.31 4.09
C ARG A 462 3.79 -8.71 3.03
N MET A 463 3.28 -8.43 1.85
CA MET A 463 4.05 -7.89 0.73
C MET A 463 4.10 -6.35 0.71
N ALA A 464 3.63 -5.69 1.74
CA ALA A 464 3.53 -4.22 1.79
C ALA A 464 4.88 -3.49 1.66
N ASP A 465 5.99 -4.15 2.00
CA ASP A 465 7.34 -3.61 1.78
C ASP A 465 7.75 -3.57 0.31
N VAL A 466 7.07 -4.34 -0.55
CA VAL A 466 7.39 -4.50 -1.97
C VAL A 466 6.33 -3.85 -2.85
N SER A 467 5.04 -4.02 -2.53
CA SER A 467 3.92 -3.80 -3.45
C SER A 467 2.75 -3.12 -2.74
N ARG A 468 2.09 -2.20 -3.44
CA ARG A 468 0.86 -1.52 -2.97
C ARG A 468 -0.29 -1.81 -3.92
N PRO A 469 -1.15 -2.77 -3.57
CA PRO A 469 -2.25 -3.23 -4.41
C PRO A 469 -3.38 -2.20 -4.48
N ASN A 470 -3.76 -1.82 -5.69
CA ASN A 470 -4.95 -1.04 -5.98
C ASN A 470 -6.08 -2.00 -6.37
N LEU A 471 -7.13 -2.08 -5.55
CA LEU A 471 -8.21 -3.05 -5.72
C LEU A 471 -9.31 -2.47 -6.61
N PHE A 472 -9.17 -2.64 -7.93
CA PHE A 472 -10.25 -2.32 -8.85
C PHE A 472 -11.36 -3.37 -8.78
N VAL A 473 -12.60 -2.93 -8.61
CA VAL A 473 -13.80 -3.80 -8.56
C VAL A 473 -14.22 -4.26 -9.96
N ASN A 474 -13.94 -3.48 -10.97
CA ASN A 474 -14.11 -3.75 -12.40
C ASN A 474 -13.14 -2.88 -13.21
N THR A 475 -12.92 -3.22 -14.47
CA THR A 475 -12.20 -2.41 -15.46
C THR A 475 -12.93 -2.50 -16.79
N PRO A 476 -12.60 -1.68 -17.81
CA PRO A 476 -13.20 -1.84 -19.15
C PRO A 476 -13.00 -3.22 -19.79
N ASP A 477 -11.98 -3.97 -19.32
CA ASP A 477 -11.63 -5.33 -19.78
C ASP A 477 -12.20 -6.45 -18.91
N ILE A 478 -12.64 -6.13 -17.67
CA ILE A 478 -12.93 -7.15 -16.66
C ILE A 478 -14.28 -6.87 -16.00
N LEU A 479 -15.28 -7.59 -16.47
CA LEU A 479 -16.57 -7.77 -15.81
C LEU A 479 -16.65 -9.20 -15.28
N HIS A 480 -16.21 -9.42 -14.05
CA HIS A 480 -16.17 -10.77 -13.45
C HIS A 480 -17.56 -11.38 -13.32
N ALA A 481 -17.64 -12.72 -13.43
CA ALA A 481 -18.91 -13.47 -13.36
C ALA A 481 -19.73 -13.18 -12.11
N SER A 482 -19.11 -12.88 -10.98
CA SER A 482 -19.82 -12.48 -9.75
C SER A 482 -20.66 -11.21 -9.93
N LEU A 483 -20.17 -10.21 -10.67
CA LEU A 483 -20.91 -9.00 -10.99
C LEU A 483 -21.98 -9.27 -12.07
N GLN A 484 -21.70 -10.17 -13.04
CA GLN A 484 -22.67 -10.52 -14.09
C GLN A 484 -23.94 -11.17 -13.51
N HIS A 485 -23.79 -11.95 -12.42
CA HIS A 485 -24.88 -12.82 -11.91
C HIS A 485 -25.32 -12.52 -10.48
N GLY A 486 -24.53 -11.75 -9.70
CA GLY A 486 -24.81 -11.51 -8.27
C GLY A 486 -25.75 -10.33 -7.98
N GLY A 487 -26.26 -9.64 -9.00
CA GLY A 487 -27.18 -8.52 -8.84
C GLY A 487 -26.59 -7.35 -8.04
N ARG A 488 -27.43 -6.39 -7.65
CA ARG A 488 -27.04 -5.15 -6.96
C ARG A 488 -26.24 -5.39 -5.68
N ALA A 489 -26.60 -6.42 -4.92
CA ALA A 489 -25.92 -6.74 -3.66
C ALA A 489 -24.44 -7.06 -3.88
N MET A 490 -24.09 -7.78 -4.96
CA MET A 490 -22.70 -8.11 -5.25
C MET A 490 -21.85 -6.85 -5.56
N PHE A 491 -22.40 -5.85 -6.24
CA PHE A 491 -21.72 -4.57 -6.44
C PHE A 491 -21.40 -3.88 -5.09
N ALA A 492 -22.37 -3.87 -4.15
CA ALA A 492 -22.13 -3.32 -2.82
C ALA A 492 -21.07 -4.14 -2.04
N ILE A 493 -21.18 -5.48 -2.04
CA ILE A 493 -20.21 -6.40 -1.40
C ILE A 493 -18.79 -6.15 -1.89
N ARG A 494 -18.60 -6.14 -3.23
CA ARG A 494 -17.27 -5.93 -3.82
C ARG A 494 -16.71 -4.54 -3.52
N ALA A 495 -17.54 -3.50 -3.51
CA ALA A 495 -17.14 -2.14 -3.14
C ALA A 495 -16.69 -2.06 -1.67
N VAL A 496 -17.40 -2.69 -0.73
CA VAL A 496 -16.99 -2.76 0.69
C VAL A 496 -15.63 -3.46 0.82
N LEU A 497 -15.48 -4.65 0.24
CA LEU A 497 -14.24 -5.42 0.32
C LEU A 497 -13.06 -4.63 -0.27
N ALA A 498 -13.19 -4.10 -1.48
CA ALA A 498 -12.12 -3.34 -2.12
C ALA A 498 -11.71 -2.11 -1.31
N SER A 499 -12.71 -1.33 -0.84
CA SER A 499 -12.49 -0.07 -0.16
C SER A 499 -11.96 -0.20 1.27
N THR A 500 -12.06 -1.38 1.90
CA THR A 500 -11.67 -1.59 3.30
C THR A 500 -10.50 -2.56 3.49
N MET A 501 -10.27 -3.51 2.59
CA MET A 501 -9.12 -4.42 2.65
C MET A 501 -7.81 -3.70 2.29
N SER A 502 -7.83 -2.83 1.28
CA SER A 502 -6.67 -2.03 0.87
C SER A 502 -6.92 -0.53 1.05
N PRO A 503 -5.89 0.26 1.36
CA PRO A 503 -5.96 1.72 1.32
C PRO A 503 -6.04 2.28 -0.12
N LEU A 504 -5.89 1.44 -1.13
CA LEU A 504 -6.03 1.76 -2.55
C LEU A 504 -7.16 0.94 -3.16
N TRP A 505 -8.12 1.59 -3.77
CA TRP A 505 -9.17 0.94 -4.53
C TRP A 505 -9.63 1.78 -5.71
N GLY A 506 -10.26 1.15 -6.68
CA GLY A 506 -10.76 1.82 -7.85
C GLY A 506 -12.00 1.17 -8.44
N MET A 507 -12.70 1.93 -9.26
CA MET A 507 -13.80 1.44 -10.09
C MET A 507 -13.83 2.13 -11.45
N TYR A 508 -14.31 1.41 -12.45
CA TYR A 508 -14.64 1.92 -13.77
C TYR A 508 -16.10 2.33 -13.82
N SER A 509 -16.39 3.44 -14.52
CA SER A 509 -17.71 4.03 -14.68
C SER A 509 -18.75 3.06 -15.23
N GLY A 510 -19.99 3.17 -14.73
CA GLY A 510 -21.07 2.21 -14.98
C GLY A 510 -21.21 1.18 -13.86
N TYR A 511 -20.21 1.00 -13.01
CA TYR A 511 -20.31 0.19 -11.81
C TYR A 511 -21.41 0.70 -10.86
N GLU A 512 -21.46 2.00 -10.64
CA GLU A 512 -22.48 2.66 -9.85
C GLU A 512 -23.90 2.56 -10.43
N LEU A 513 -24.02 2.17 -11.71
CA LEU A 513 -25.27 1.89 -12.40
C LEU A 513 -25.58 0.39 -12.52
N TYR A 514 -24.78 -0.45 -11.86
CA TYR A 514 -24.92 -1.92 -11.89
C TYR A 514 -24.81 -2.50 -13.31
N GLU A 515 -23.97 -1.92 -14.16
CA GLU A 515 -23.72 -2.46 -15.51
C GLU A 515 -23.09 -3.84 -15.41
N HIS A 516 -23.81 -4.88 -15.91
CA HIS A 516 -23.45 -6.29 -15.67
C HIS A 516 -23.55 -7.19 -16.90
N GLN A 517 -23.80 -6.62 -18.09
CA GLN A 517 -23.97 -7.41 -19.29
C GLN A 517 -22.64 -7.69 -19.98
N ALA A 518 -22.31 -8.97 -20.14
CA ALA A 518 -21.16 -9.41 -20.90
C ALA A 518 -21.51 -9.58 -22.39
N VAL A 519 -20.50 -9.43 -23.26
CA VAL A 519 -20.65 -9.57 -24.74
C VAL A 519 -21.09 -10.98 -25.15
N ALA A 520 -20.73 -12.00 -24.38
CA ALA A 520 -21.13 -13.39 -24.58
C ALA A 520 -21.04 -14.17 -23.27
N PRO A 521 -21.77 -15.27 -23.13
CA PRO A 521 -21.66 -16.17 -21.96
C PRO A 521 -20.21 -16.63 -21.75
N GLY A 522 -19.71 -16.51 -20.51
CA GLY A 522 -18.34 -16.86 -20.13
C GLY A 522 -17.26 -15.84 -20.53
N SER A 523 -17.64 -14.72 -21.15
CA SER A 523 -16.76 -13.60 -21.39
C SER A 523 -16.74 -12.67 -20.18
N GLU A 524 -15.60 -12.03 -19.93
CA GLU A 524 -15.48 -10.92 -18.98
C GLU A 524 -15.51 -9.53 -19.68
N GLU A 525 -15.64 -9.52 -21.00
CA GLU A 525 -15.79 -8.30 -21.81
C GLU A 525 -17.23 -7.76 -21.72
N TYR A 526 -17.37 -6.46 -21.53
CA TYR A 526 -18.69 -5.79 -21.55
C TYR A 526 -19.35 -5.87 -22.92
N LEU A 527 -20.67 -6.08 -22.95
CA LEU A 527 -21.48 -5.84 -24.14
C LEU A 527 -21.47 -4.33 -24.43
N ASP A 528 -21.33 -3.95 -25.70
CA ASP A 528 -21.25 -2.56 -26.15
C ASP A 528 -20.15 -1.78 -25.39
N SER A 529 -18.96 -2.40 -25.40
CA SER A 529 -17.81 -1.94 -24.62
C SER A 529 -17.36 -0.55 -25.04
N GLU A 530 -17.24 0.34 -24.08
CA GLU A 530 -16.75 1.72 -24.23
C GLU A 530 -15.32 1.80 -24.80
N LYS A 531 -14.59 0.67 -24.82
CA LYS A 531 -13.33 0.56 -25.55
C LYS A 531 -13.47 0.80 -27.06
N TYR A 532 -14.66 0.53 -27.62
CA TYR A 532 -14.90 0.55 -29.06
C TYR A 532 -16.02 1.49 -29.47
N GLU A 533 -16.80 2.03 -28.54
CA GLU A 533 -17.91 2.93 -28.84
C GLU A 533 -18.11 4.02 -27.79
N LEU A 534 -18.91 5.02 -28.09
CA LEU A 534 -19.33 6.04 -27.14
C LEU A 534 -20.44 5.46 -26.25
N ARG A 535 -20.31 5.61 -24.94
CA ARG A 535 -21.28 5.11 -23.96
C ARG A 535 -21.65 6.21 -22.95
N PRO A 536 -22.45 7.20 -23.34
CA PRO A 536 -22.97 8.18 -22.40
C PRO A 536 -23.91 7.51 -21.39
N ARG A 537 -23.98 8.04 -20.17
CA ARG A 537 -24.79 7.51 -19.06
C ARG A 537 -25.59 8.62 -18.42
N ASP A 538 -26.85 8.35 -18.07
CA ASP A 538 -27.71 9.28 -17.33
C ASP A 538 -27.64 9.00 -15.83
N TYR A 539 -26.57 9.47 -15.20
CA TYR A 539 -26.33 9.30 -13.78
C TYR A 539 -27.37 10.03 -12.90
N ASP A 540 -27.85 11.20 -13.36
CA ASP A 540 -28.82 11.99 -12.62
C ASP A 540 -30.20 11.31 -12.59
N ALA A 541 -30.63 10.73 -13.70
CA ALA A 541 -31.86 9.94 -13.73
C ALA A 541 -31.77 8.69 -12.85
N ALA A 542 -30.64 7.98 -12.89
CA ALA A 542 -30.42 6.81 -12.04
C ALA A 542 -30.40 7.17 -10.54
N LEU A 543 -29.77 8.28 -10.18
CA LEU A 543 -29.76 8.77 -8.81
C LEU A 543 -31.17 9.17 -8.35
N ALA A 544 -31.93 9.88 -9.20
CA ALA A 544 -33.30 10.31 -8.89
C ALA A 544 -34.26 9.14 -8.74
N SER A 545 -34.10 8.06 -9.50
CA SER A 545 -34.93 6.83 -9.39
C SER A 545 -34.51 5.91 -8.24
N GLY A 546 -33.35 6.13 -7.59
CA GLY A 546 -32.78 5.23 -6.60
C GLY A 546 -32.06 4.01 -7.21
N ASP A 547 -31.81 4.03 -8.50
CA ASP A 547 -31.11 2.98 -9.24
C ASP A 547 -29.59 3.22 -9.35
N SER A 548 -29.01 3.87 -8.32
CA SER A 548 -27.60 4.21 -8.29
C SER A 548 -26.94 3.78 -6.98
N LEU A 549 -25.74 3.21 -7.07
CA LEU A 549 -24.87 2.90 -5.93
C LEU A 549 -24.06 4.12 -5.46
N GLU A 550 -24.13 5.26 -6.18
CA GLU A 550 -23.34 6.47 -5.89
C GLU A 550 -23.41 6.92 -4.41
N PRO A 551 -24.58 6.97 -3.74
CA PRO A 551 -24.64 7.36 -2.32
C PRO A 551 -23.87 6.40 -1.39
N PHE A 552 -23.92 5.11 -1.68
CA PHE A 552 -23.19 4.11 -0.89
C PHE A 552 -21.67 4.20 -1.10
N ILE A 553 -21.23 4.40 -2.35
CA ILE A 553 -19.81 4.64 -2.69
C ILE A 553 -19.29 5.90 -1.99
N ALA A 554 -20.06 6.99 -2.02
CA ALA A 554 -19.72 8.22 -1.31
C ALA A 554 -19.56 7.98 0.20
N ARG A 555 -20.45 7.18 0.79
CA ARG A 555 -20.36 6.80 2.21
C ARG A 555 -19.10 5.98 2.49
N LEU A 556 -18.76 5.00 1.65
CA LEU A 556 -17.54 4.19 1.80
C LEU A 556 -16.27 5.07 1.74
N ASN A 557 -16.19 5.98 0.79
CA ASN A 557 -15.06 6.90 0.67
C ASN A 557 -14.98 7.86 1.88
N GLN A 558 -16.11 8.32 2.41
CA GLN A 558 -16.16 9.11 3.63
C GLN A 558 -15.63 8.30 4.83
N ILE A 559 -16.10 7.05 5.03
CA ILE A 559 -15.62 6.16 6.10
C ILE A 559 -14.10 5.98 6.01
N ARG A 560 -13.55 5.76 4.81
CA ARG A 560 -12.11 5.63 4.59
C ARG A 560 -11.33 6.89 4.96
N SER A 561 -11.84 8.06 4.59
CA SER A 561 -11.17 9.34 4.85
C SER A 561 -11.13 9.70 6.33
N THR A 562 -12.15 9.31 7.09
CA THR A 562 -12.27 9.61 8.53
C THR A 562 -11.63 8.57 9.44
N ASN A 563 -11.35 7.36 8.92
CA ASN A 563 -10.78 6.25 9.69
C ASN A 563 -9.35 5.91 9.24
N SER A 564 -8.37 6.39 9.99
CA SER A 564 -6.94 6.20 9.67
C SER A 564 -6.50 4.73 9.70
N ALA A 565 -7.24 3.84 10.36
CA ALA A 565 -7.02 2.40 10.32
C ALA A 565 -7.18 1.83 8.90
N LEU A 566 -8.13 2.35 8.11
CA LEU A 566 -8.38 1.93 6.73
C LEU A 566 -7.33 2.50 5.73
N GLN A 567 -6.51 3.44 6.19
CA GLN A 567 -5.45 4.06 5.40
C GLN A 567 -4.09 3.36 5.55
N GLN A 568 -4.08 2.15 6.12
CA GLN A 568 -2.88 1.34 6.32
C GLN A 568 -3.02 0.01 5.55
N LEU A 569 -1.91 -0.52 5.03
CA LEU A 569 -1.91 -1.80 4.31
C LEU A 569 -1.49 -2.97 5.21
N ARG A 570 -0.56 -2.75 6.15
CA ARG A 570 0.09 -3.78 6.98
C ARG A 570 -0.74 -4.32 8.13
N ASN A 571 -1.92 -3.77 8.39
CA ASN A 571 -2.66 -3.87 9.65
C ASN A 571 -3.93 -4.71 9.59
N ILE A 572 -4.13 -5.53 8.56
CA ILE A 572 -5.31 -6.38 8.46
C ILE A 572 -5.17 -7.62 9.34
N HIS A 573 -6.22 -7.93 10.11
CA HIS A 573 -6.32 -9.15 10.91
C HIS A 573 -7.68 -9.79 10.71
N PHE A 574 -7.72 -11.08 10.38
CA PHE A 574 -8.96 -11.82 10.18
C PHE A 574 -9.43 -12.48 11.47
N HIS A 575 -10.74 -12.41 11.72
CA HIS A 575 -11.39 -12.99 12.88
C HIS A 575 -12.17 -14.26 12.51
N ALA A 576 -12.26 -15.20 13.44
CA ALA A 576 -13.01 -16.42 13.23
C ALA A 576 -14.52 -16.13 13.17
N VAL A 577 -15.20 -16.79 12.24
CA VAL A 577 -16.67 -16.76 12.07
C VAL A 577 -17.15 -18.17 11.74
N ASP A 578 -18.38 -18.52 12.21
CA ASP A 578 -18.93 -19.87 12.10
C ASP A 578 -19.61 -20.15 10.73
N ASN A 579 -19.63 -19.13 9.84
CA ASN A 579 -20.28 -19.21 8.53
C ASN A 579 -19.30 -18.83 7.42
N ASP A 580 -19.15 -19.71 6.42
CA ASP A 580 -18.22 -19.47 5.30
C ASP A 580 -18.71 -18.39 4.31
N ASN A 581 -19.99 -18.00 4.39
CA ASN A 581 -20.52 -16.87 3.62
C ASN A 581 -20.39 -15.53 4.35
N ILE A 582 -19.74 -15.48 5.51
CA ILE A 582 -19.42 -14.24 6.23
C ILE A 582 -17.91 -14.17 6.43
N ILE A 583 -17.33 -13.02 6.12
CA ILE A 583 -15.94 -12.69 6.43
C ILE A 583 -15.88 -11.55 7.45
N ALA A 584 -14.97 -11.64 8.42
CA ALA A 584 -14.73 -10.61 9.41
C ALA A 584 -13.24 -10.31 9.52
N TYR A 585 -12.88 -9.03 9.45
CA TYR A 585 -11.51 -8.57 9.62
C TYR A 585 -11.45 -7.19 10.26
N SER A 586 -10.37 -6.94 10.95
CA SER A 586 -10.11 -5.64 11.58
C SER A 586 -8.82 -5.01 11.07
N LYS A 587 -8.75 -3.70 11.26
CA LYS A 587 -7.56 -2.89 11.01
C LYS A 587 -7.37 -1.92 12.17
N VAL A 588 -6.14 -1.77 12.64
CA VAL A 588 -5.79 -0.86 13.74
C VAL A 588 -4.64 0.03 13.32
N ASN A 589 -4.79 1.34 13.50
CA ASN A 589 -3.70 2.28 13.29
C ASN A 589 -2.91 2.44 14.60
N ALA A 590 -1.67 1.96 14.65
CA ALA A 590 -0.81 2.00 15.82
C ALA A 590 -0.41 3.41 16.27
N LEU A 591 -0.47 4.44 15.39
CA LEU A 591 -0.20 5.83 15.77
C LEU A 591 -1.37 6.49 16.48
N THR A 592 -2.56 6.35 15.92
CA THR A 592 -3.75 7.06 16.38
C THR A 592 -4.56 6.26 17.38
N GLY A 593 -4.46 4.92 17.33
CA GLY A 593 -5.31 3.99 18.08
C GLY A 593 -6.69 3.82 17.45
N ASN A 594 -6.95 4.40 16.27
CA ASN A 594 -8.20 4.16 15.53
C ASN A 594 -8.25 2.69 15.13
N ALA A 595 -9.38 2.05 15.41
CA ALA A 595 -9.62 0.64 15.11
C ALA A 595 -10.96 0.47 14.41
N VAL A 596 -10.98 -0.31 13.34
CA VAL A 596 -12.16 -0.60 12.53
C VAL A 596 -12.30 -2.11 12.37
N LEU A 597 -13.51 -2.61 12.53
CA LEU A 597 -13.90 -3.99 12.26
C LEU A 597 -14.91 -3.99 11.11
N VAL A 598 -14.66 -4.83 10.12
CA VAL A 598 -15.52 -5.01 8.95
C VAL A 598 -16.07 -6.42 8.95
N VAL A 599 -17.38 -6.55 8.80
CA VAL A 599 -18.08 -7.84 8.66
C VAL A 599 -18.92 -7.80 7.40
N VAL A 600 -18.73 -8.74 6.48
CA VAL A 600 -19.36 -8.73 5.16
C VAL A 600 -20.06 -10.05 4.88
N ASN A 601 -21.31 -9.98 4.41
CA ASN A 601 -21.99 -11.12 3.79
C ASN A 601 -21.46 -11.30 2.35
N LEU A 602 -20.95 -12.47 2.03
CA LEU A 602 -20.40 -12.80 0.70
C LEU A 602 -21.47 -13.39 -0.25
N ASP A 603 -22.64 -13.76 0.29
CA ASP A 603 -23.76 -14.29 -0.49
C ASP A 603 -24.71 -13.15 -0.92
N PRO A 604 -24.75 -12.82 -2.23
CA PRO A 604 -25.60 -11.73 -2.72
C PRO A 604 -27.11 -12.07 -2.75
N ASN A 605 -27.46 -13.32 -2.50
CA ASN A 605 -28.84 -13.82 -2.73
C ASN A 605 -29.58 -14.14 -1.43
N ASN A 606 -28.86 -14.47 -0.34
CA ASN A 606 -29.48 -14.93 0.89
C ASN A 606 -28.97 -14.14 2.12
N ALA A 607 -29.87 -13.96 3.09
CA ALA A 607 -29.46 -13.50 4.41
C ALA A 607 -28.54 -14.52 5.06
N GLN A 608 -27.47 -14.05 5.68
CA GLN A 608 -26.50 -14.89 6.37
C GLN A 608 -26.36 -14.47 7.83
N GLU A 609 -26.24 -15.46 8.71
CA GLU A 609 -26.08 -15.28 10.16
C GLU A 609 -24.80 -15.99 10.62
N SER A 610 -24.13 -15.42 11.62
CA SER A 610 -22.97 -16.04 12.23
C SER A 610 -22.70 -15.50 13.63
N ALA A 611 -22.02 -16.28 14.45
CA ALA A 611 -21.20 -15.75 15.50
C ALA A 611 -19.86 -15.26 14.93
N VAL A 612 -19.42 -14.09 15.39
CA VAL A 612 -18.11 -13.50 15.12
C VAL A 612 -17.28 -13.57 16.40
N HIS A 613 -16.12 -14.21 16.34
CA HIS A 613 -15.21 -14.42 17.47
C HIS A 613 -14.01 -13.49 17.35
N LEU A 614 -14.02 -12.42 18.16
CA LEU A 614 -12.99 -11.38 18.08
C LEU A 614 -11.71 -11.81 18.79
N ASN A 615 -10.57 -11.64 18.15
CA ASN A 615 -9.28 -11.67 18.81
C ASN A 615 -9.02 -10.30 19.46
N LEU A 616 -9.42 -10.17 20.75
CA LEU A 616 -9.29 -8.92 21.51
C LEU A 616 -7.82 -8.46 21.64
N HIS A 617 -6.89 -9.43 21.70
CA HIS A 617 -5.47 -9.14 21.73
C HIS A 617 -4.97 -8.44 20.46
N ALA A 618 -5.40 -8.92 19.29
CA ALA A 618 -5.09 -8.29 17.99
C ALA A 618 -5.70 -6.88 17.86
N LEU A 619 -6.78 -6.61 18.58
CA LEU A 619 -7.46 -5.32 18.62
C LEU A 619 -6.89 -4.37 19.70
N GLY A 620 -6.01 -4.86 20.61
CA GLY A 620 -5.55 -4.07 21.76
C GLY A 620 -6.66 -3.77 22.78
N LEU A 621 -7.66 -4.63 22.86
CA LEU A 621 -8.82 -4.55 23.75
C LEU A 621 -8.80 -5.62 24.86
N ASP A 622 -7.63 -6.16 25.17
CA ASP A 622 -7.45 -7.16 26.21
C ASP A 622 -8.10 -6.76 27.53
N GLY A 623 -8.76 -7.72 28.18
CA GLY A 623 -9.41 -7.54 29.49
C GLY A 623 -10.71 -6.71 29.46
N ARG A 624 -11.27 -6.45 28.28
CA ARG A 624 -12.59 -5.83 28.14
C ARG A 624 -13.64 -6.90 27.90
N ASP A 625 -14.55 -7.07 28.84
CA ASP A 625 -15.69 -7.99 28.67
C ASP A 625 -16.71 -7.46 27.67
N HIS A 626 -16.95 -6.13 27.68
CA HIS A 626 -17.89 -5.44 26.79
C HIS A 626 -17.37 -4.06 26.40
N PHE A 627 -17.75 -3.63 25.17
CA PHE A 627 -17.42 -2.32 24.63
C PHE A 627 -18.47 -1.89 23.58
N GLU A 628 -18.64 -0.58 23.40
CA GLU A 628 -19.48 -0.03 22.35
C GLU A 628 -18.80 -0.09 20.99
N VAL A 629 -19.56 -0.42 19.95
CA VAL A 629 -19.16 -0.35 18.54
C VAL A 629 -20.17 0.49 17.77
N HIS A 630 -19.68 1.41 16.95
CA HIS A 630 -20.51 2.25 16.10
C HIS A 630 -20.41 1.80 14.65
N ASP A 631 -21.55 1.45 14.04
CA ASP A 631 -21.63 1.05 12.63
C ASP A 631 -21.71 2.28 11.73
N GLU A 632 -20.67 2.54 11.00
CA GLU A 632 -20.57 3.65 10.06
C GLU A 632 -21.52 3.51 8.85
N VAL A 633 -22.00 2.31 8.55
CA VAL A 633 -22.92 2.08 7.43
C VAL A 633 -24.34 2.47 7.82
N THR A 634 -24.81 1.99 8.97
CA THR A 634 -26.20 2.17 9.42
C THR A 634 -26.38 3.31 10.41
N GLY A 635 -25.30 3.78 11.05
CA GLY A 635 -25.33 4.75 12.14
C GLY A 635 -25.76 4.16 13.49
N ALA A 636 -25.97 2.85 13.59
CA ALA A 636 -26.36 2.19 14.82
C ALA A 636 -25.18 1.96 15.77
N THR A 637 -25.45 1.89 17.07
CA THR A 637 -24.46 1.56 18.10
C THR A 637 -24.88 0.28 18.81
N TYR A 638 -23.90 -0.61 19.03
CA TYR A 638 -24.12 -1.89 19.68
C TYR A 638 -23.12 -2.08 20.82
N THR A 639 -23.49 -2.95 21.78
CA THR A 639 -22.55 -3.44 22.81
C THR A 639 -22.06 -4.81 22.41
N TRP A 640 -20.75 -4.92 22.18
CA TRP A 640 -20.07 -6.13 21.76
C TRP A 640 -19.09 -6.63 22.84
N GLY A 641 -18.73 -7.90 22.75
CA GLY A 641 -17.68 -8.55 23.53
C GLY A 641 -16.79 -9.40 22.64
N GLU A 642 -16.23 -10.49 23.17
CA GLU A 642 -15.41 -11.42 22.41
C GLU A 642 -16.23 -12.21 21.37
N HIS A 643 -17.48 -12.57 21.68
CA HIS A 643 -18.38 -13.37 20.84
C HIS A 643 -19.65 -12.58 20.55
N ASN A 644 -19.98 -12.38 19.27
CA ASN A 644 -21.07 -11.51 18.86
C ASN A 644 -21.87 -12.12 17.72
N PHE A 645 -23.20 -12.06 17.81
CA PHE A 645 -24.07 -12.50 16.72
C PHE A 645 -24.25 -11.38 15.70
N VAL A 646 -24.18 -11.72 14.41
CA VAL A 646 -24.49 -10.86 13.27
C VAL A 646 -25.50 -11.51 12.35
N ARG A 647 -26.34 -10.69 11.73
CA ARG A 647 -27.22 -11.04 10.62
C ARG A 647 -27.13 -9.97 9.56
N LEU A 648 -26.76 -10.36 8.33
CA LEU A 648 -26.61 -9.47 7.18
C LEU A 648 -27.52 -9.91 6.04
N GLU A 649 -28.21 -8.96 5.44
CA GLU A 649 -29.24 -9.20 4.42
C GLU A 649 -28.89 -8.46 3.13
N PRO A 650 -28.79 -9.14 1.96
CA PRO A 650 -28.38 -8.54 0.70
C PRO A 650 -29.23 -7.36 0.23
N TRP A 651 -30.51 -7.32 0.63
CA TRP A 651 -31.48 -6.30 0.23
C TRP A 651 -31.54 -5.09 1.16
N SER A 652 -30.90 -5.13 2.32
CA SER A 652 -30.88 -4.05 3.30
C SER A 652 -29.49 -3.61 3.70
N ASN A 653 -28.64 -4.55 4.13
CA ASN A 653 -27.29 -4.25 4.59
C ASN A 653 -26.34 -5.43 4.34
N VAL A 654 -25.47 -5.29 3.37
CA VAL A 654 -24.48 -6.34 2.99
C VAL A 654 -23.30 -6.43 3.95
N ALA A 655 -23.06 -5.38 4.75
CA ALA A 655 -21.90 -5.30 5.62
C ALA A 655 -22.13 -4.37 6.81
N HIS A 656 -21.39 -4.62 7.89
CA HIS A 656 -21.11 -3.67 8.95
C HIS A 656 -19.68 -3.17 8.88
N ILE A 657 -19.48 -1.88 9.11
CA ILE A 657 -18.16 -1.25 9.28
C ILE A 657 -18.16 -0.56 10.63
N PHE A 658 -17.66 -1.25 11.64
CA PHE A 658 -17.69 -0.77 13.01
C PHE A 658 -16.42 0.02 13.35
N VAL A 659 -16.60 1.22 13.92
CA VAL A 659 -15.55 1.91 14.67
C VAL A 659 -15.54 1.36 16.08
N LEU A 660 -14.37 0.89 16.50
CA LEU A 660 -14.13 0.32 17.82
C LEU A 660 -13.59 1.38 18.79
N PRO A 661 -13.58 1.12 20.10
CA PRO A 661 -12.93 2.01 21.05
C PRO A 661 -11.47 2.27 20.71
N THR A 662 -11.01 3.50 20.89
CA THR A 662 -9.62 3.88 20.65
C THR A 662 -8.68 3.02 21.48
N VAL A 663 -7.69 2.43 20.82
CA VAL A 663 -6.66 1.60 21.47
C VAL A 663 -5.79 2.46 22.37
N PRO A 664 -5.58 2.09 23.66
CA PRO A 664 -4.72 2.83 24.59
C PRO A 664 -3.27 2.92 24.10
N SER A 665 -2.60 4.03 24.37
CA SER A 665 -1.22 4.28 23.89
C SER A 665 -0.21 3.20 24.32
N ALA A 666 -0.38 2.62 25.50
CA ALA A 666 0.49 1.54 26.00
C ALA A 666 0.41 0.25 25.16
N ALA A 667 -0.74 -0.02 24.51
CA ALA A 667 -0.91 -1.20 23.66
C ALA A 667 -0.51 -0.96 22.20
N ARG A 668 -0.46 0.32 21.74
CA ARG A 668 -0.25 0.68 20.33
C ARG A 668 1.10 0.23 19.78
N GLU A 669 2.16 0.41 20.55
CA GLU A 669 3.50 0.07 20.12
C GLU A 669 3.64 -1.44 19.89
N GLN A 670 3.08 -2.23 20.81
CA GLN A 670 3.02 -3.69 20.66
C GLN A 670 2.22 -4.13 19.44
N LEU A 671 1.11 -3.44 19.11
CA LEU A 671 0.31 -3.76 17.92
C LEU A 671 1.09 -3.54 16.62
N ALA A 672 1.92 -2.52 16.55
CA ALA A 672 2.77 -2.29 15.39
C ALA A 672 3.79 -3.42 15.17
N TRP A 673 4.27 -4.06 16.23
CA TRP A 673 5.19 -5.22 16.13
C TRP A 673 4.47 -6.51 15.79
N ARG A 674 3.27 -6.74 16.34
CA ARG A 674 2.44 -7.93 16.06
C ARG A 674 2.05 -8.04 14.58
N GLN A 675 1.97 -6.92 13.87
CA GLN A 675 1.80 -6.92 12.42
C GLN A 675 2.97 -7.61 11.70
N VAL A 676 4.13 -7.73 12.36
CA VAL A 676 5.29 -8.45 11.87
C VAL A 676 5.17 -9.96 12.13
N ASP A 677 4.56 -10.38 13.23
CA ASP A 677 4.38 -11.80 13.55
C ASP A 677 3.49 -12.54 12.53
N THR A 678 2.61 -11.81 11.83
CA THR A 678 1.86 -12.35 10.68
C THR A 678 2.74 -12.66 9.47
N TYR A 679 3.99 -12.16 9.41
CA TYR A 679 4.96 -12.55 8.39
C TYR A 679 5.53 -13.95 8.58
N ASN A 680 5.47 -14.49 9.80
CA ASN A 680 6.08 -15.78 10.17
C ASN A 680 5.04 -16.90 10.29
N ALA A 681 3.75 -16.60 10.26
CA ALA A 681 2.64 -17.54 10.22
C ALA A 681 2.16 -17.76 8.75
#